data_0aa418549f6a1de69fb7b336c854fcc9
#
_entry.id   0aa418549f6a1de69fb7b336c854fcc9
#
_cell.length_a   1.000
_cell.length_b   1.000
_cell.length_c   1.000
_cell.angle_alpha   90.00
_cell.angle_beta   90.00
_cell.angle_gamma   90.00
#
_symmetry.space_group_name_H-M   'P 1'
#
loop_
_entity.id
_entity.type
_entity.pdbx_description
1 polymer ?
#
loop_
_entity_poly.entity_id
_entity_poly.type
_entity_poly.pdbx_seq_one_letter_code
_entity_poly.pdbx_strand_id
1 'polypeptide(L)'
;MASADSVRDSFGAKGTLDVNGTSYEMYRLSAVTGDGLDVGSLPFSLKVLLENLLRTEDGEDITADDIRALAGWDADAEPDKEIQFTPARVIMQDFTGVPCVVDLATMREAMSDLGGDPTKINPLAPAEMVIDHSVIADVFGTPESFERNVEIEYERNRERYQFLRWGQGAFDDFKVVPPGTGIVHQVNIEHLARVAFTRDNGEGGTVVYPDTCVGTDSHTTMVNGIGVVGWGVGGIEAEAAMLGQPVSMLIPRVVGFKLSGDLPEGATATDLVLTITEMLREHGVVGKFVEFYGPGVTVLPLANRATIGNMSPEFGSTIAVFPIDEETIKYLELTGRPKEQLELVEAYAKEQGLWHDPGAQGYTEPRYSEKLELDLATVVPSLAGPKRPQDRVSLSDAAPSFETALADYTEDRDATAHVTTRDGTEYDLTHGAVSIAAITSCTNTSNPSVMIGAALLAKKAVEKGLTSKPWVKTTLAPGSKVVSDYYERAGLTPYLDKLGFNLVGYGCTTCIGNSGPLIPEVSEAVNDKDLAVVSVLSGNRNFEGRINPDVKMNYLASPPLVVAYALAGSMTVDLFKDPLGQDEDGNDVFMRDIWPSAKEVEDVIAQAITSEMFTTDYADVFAGDEKWKSLPTPDGKTFAWDEDSTYVRKPPYFDGMPDEPAPVEDIADARVLLKLGDSVTTDHISPAGAIKKDSPAGKYLADHGVQQRDFNSYGSRRGNHEVMIRGTFANIRLRNQLAPGTEGGFTRDLSGGANGEGSVTSVFEASEKYIAAGTPLVVLAGKEYGSGSSRDWAAKGTALLGVKAVIAESYERIHRSNLIGMGVLPLQYPEGESAESLGLTGEETFSFTGVAELNDGRIPRTVKVTAAPADGTSVEFDAKVRIDTPGEANYYRNGGIMQYVLRSLRKA
;
A
#
# COMPACT_ATOMS: atom_id res chain seq x y z
N MET A 1 18.41 -1.85 18.67
CA MET A 1 18.39 -3.12 19.42
C MET A 1 19.05 -2.91 20.76
N ALA A 2 18.37 -3.32 21.83
CA ALA A 2 19.05 -3.46 23.11
C ALA A 2 20.29 -4.35 22.90
N SER A 3 21.40 -4.06 23.56
CA SER A 3 22.57 -4.94 23.56
C SER A 3 22.15 -6.31 24.09
N ALA A 4 22.79 -7.40 23.68
CA ALA A 4 22.50 -8.76 24.16
C ALA A 4 22.43 -8.88 25.70
N ASP A 5 23.06 -7.96 26.41
CA ASP A 5 23.05 -7.85 27.87
C ASP A 5 21.76 -7.24 28.47
N SER A 6 20.81 -6.75 27.67
CA SER A 6 19.61 -6.05 28.14
C SER A 6 18.32 -6.85 27.98
N VAL A 7 18.30 -7.97 27.25
CA VAL A 7 17.11 -8.81 27.08
C VAL A 7 16.79 -9.53 28.38
N ARG A 8 15.57 -9.33 28.89
CA ARG A 8 15.07 -10.04 30.09
C ARG A 8 14.32 -11.28 29.64
N ASP A 9 14.18 -12.24 30.52
CA ASP A 9 13.40 -13.45 30.33
C ASP A 9 12.60 -13.73 31.61
N SER A 10 11.65 -12.83 31.90
CA SER A 10 10.86 -12.88 33.13
C SER A 10 9.98 -14.12 33.24
N PHE A 11 9.74 -14.85 32.15
CA PHE A 11 8.91 -16.05 32.11
C PHE A 11 9.72 -17.35 31.96
N GLY A 12 11.05 -17.29 31.78
CA GLY A 12 11.87 -18.46 31.45
C GLY A 12 11.48 -19.08 30.11
N ALA A 13 11.16 -18.23 29.15
CA ALA A 13 10.68 -18.64 27.82
C ALA A 13 11.82 -19.10 26.90
N LYS A 14 13.04 -18.61 27.16
CA LYS A 14 14.22 -18.96 26.37
C LYS A 14 14.51 -20.46 26.45
N GLY A 15 14.64 -21.10 25.31
CA GLY A 15 14.89 -22.54 25.21
C GLY A 15 15.52 -22.91 23.88
N THR A 16 15.64 -24.19 23.63
CA THR A 16 16.29 -24.72 22.43
C THR A 16 15.34 -25.59 21.64
N LEU A 17 15.36 -25.43 20.30
CA LEU A 17 14.68 -26.27 19.33
C LEU A 17 15.73 -26.99 18.50
N ASP A 18 15.71 -28.33 18.52
CA ASP A 18 16.61 -29.14 17.71
C ASP A 18 15.87 -29.64 16.46
N VAL A 19 16.39 -29.29 15.28
CA VAL A 19 15.85 -29.72 13.99
C VAL A 19 16.96 -30.37 13.18
N ASN A 20 16.85 -31.68 12.97
CA ASN A 20 17.81 -32.48 12.16
C ASN A 20 19.30 -32.28 12.52
N GLY A 21 19.58 -32.11 13.81
CA GLY A 21 20.94 -31.95 14.33
C GLY A 21 21.44 -30.50 14.36
N THR A 22 20.62 -29.54 13.95
CA THR A 22 20.88 -28.11 14.13
C THR A 22 20.08 -27.60 15.32
N SER A 23 20.72 -26.89 16.23
CA SER A 23 20.10 -26.36 17.44
C SER A 23 19.83 -24.85 17.30
N TYR A 24 18.60 -24.44 17.57
CA TYR A 24 18.15 -23.06 17.49
C TYR A 24 17.70 -22.59 18.86
N GLU A 25 18.05 -21.37 19.23
CA GLU A 25 17.44 -20.66 20.36
C GLU A 25 16.03 -20.21 19.97
N MET A 26 15.08 -20.30 20.89
CA MET A 26 13.71 -19.83 20.71
C MET A 26 13.10 -19.37 22.02
N TYR A 27 11.99 -18.65 21.95
CA TYR A 27 11.21 -18.20 23.11
C TYR A 27 9.83 -18.89 23.08
N ARG A 28 9.61 -19.82 24.04
CA ARG A 28 8.42 -20.68 24.04
C ARG A 28 7.20 -19.96 24.60
N LEU A 29 6.13 -19.94 23.82
CA LEU A 29 4.82 -19.43 24.25
C LEU A 29 4.27 -20.20 25.45
N SER A 30 4.53 -21.50 25.54
CA SER A 30 4.08 -22.38 26.62
C SER A 30 4.68 -22.04 27.98
N ALA A 31 5.72 -21.20 28.05
CA ALA A 31 6.31 -20.72 29.31
C ALA A 31 5.42 -19.68 30.00
N VAL A 32 4.53 -19.02 29.26
CA VAL A 32 3.65 -18.00 29.85
C VAL A 32 2.45 -18.70 30.48
N THR A 33 2.53 -18.88 31.78
CA THR A 33 1.52 -19.57 32.61
C THR A 33 1.06 -18.67 33.76
N GLY A 34 -0.18 -18.86 34.23
CA GLY A 34 -0.74 -18.13 35.38
C GLY A 34 -2.27 -18.22 35.43
N ASP A 35 -2.85 -17.74 36.51
CA ASP A 35 -4.30 -17.72 36.67
C ASP A 35 -4.93 -16.77 35.62
N GLY A 36 -5.86 -17.29 34.83
CA GLY A 36 -6.56 -16.56 33.77
C GLY A 36 -5.79 -16.44 32.45
N LEU A 37 -4.58 -17.04 32.33
CA LEU A 37 -3.82 -17.07 31.08
C LEU A 37 -4.09 -18.38 30.32
N ASP A 38 -4.54 -18.25 29.08
CA ASP A 38 -4.79 -19.39 28.17
C ASP A 38 -4.18 -19.09 26.79
N VAL A 39 -2.87 -19.19 26.72
CA VAL A 39 -2.08 -18.95 25.50
C VAL A 39 -2.47 -19.89 24.36
N GLY A 40 -2.90 -21.12 24.69
CA GLY A 40 -3.32 -22.13 23.71
C GLY A 40 -4.51 -21.67 22.87
N SER A 41 -5.48 -20.95 23.47
CA SER A 41 -6.68 -20.47 22.80
C SER A 41 -6.53 -19.07 22.16
N LEU A 42 -5.37 -18.44 22.27
CA LEU A 42 -5.13 -17.16 21.59
C LEU A 42 -5.22 -17.34 20.06
N PRO A 43 -5.72 -16.32 19.35
CA PRO A 43 -5.60 -16.23 17.90
C PRO A 43 -4.15 -16.37 17.43
N PHE A 44 -3.97 -16.88 16.22
CA PHE A 44 -2.64 -17.07 15.60
C PHE A 44 -1.79 -15.79 15.62
N SER A 45 -2.38 -14.67 15.20
CA SER A 45 -1.70 -13.37 15.17
C SER A 45 -1.24 -12.90 16.54
N LEU A 46 -2.08 -13.11 17.58
CA LEU A 46 -1.72 -12.72 18.94
C LEU A 46 -0.63 -13.63 19.54
N LYS A 47 -0.56 -14.91 19.14
CA LYS A 47 0.58 -15.77 19.49
C LYS A 47 1.88 -15.25 18.90
N VAL A 48 1.85 -14.78 17.63
CA VAL A 48 3.03 -14.16 16.99
C VAL A 48 3.45 -12.88 17.70
N LEU A 49 2.50 -12.02 18.07
CA LEU A 49 2.79 -10.81 18.86
C LEU A 49 3.34 -11.16 20.26
N LEU A 50 2.82 -12.21 20.91
CA LEU A 50 3.29 -12.64 22.22
C LEU A 50 4.71 -13.17 22.18
N GLU A 51 5.08 -13.94 21.14
CA GLU A 51 6.47 -14.35 20.93
C GLU A 51 7.39 -13.14 20.78
N ASN A 52 6.95 -12.14 19.99
CA ASN A 52 7.71 -10.93 19.79
C ASN A 52 8.01 -10.21 21.11
N LEU A 53 7.00 -10.04 21.98
CA LEU A 53 7.20 -9.42 23.29
C LEU A 53 8.14 -10.24 24.18
N LEU A 54 8.01 -11.57 24.20
CA LEU A 54 8.89 -12.46 24.99
C LEU A 54 10.36 -12.33 24.57
N ARG A 55 10.60 -12.26 23.28
CA ARG A 55 11.96 -12.19 22.70
C ARG A 55 12.60 -10.81 22.82
N THR A 56 11.81 -9.77 22.94
CA THR A 56 12.27 -8.38 22.95
C THR A 56 12.06 -7.69 24.30
N GLU A 57 11.71 -8.43 25.35
CA GLU A 57 11.54 -7.90 26.72
C GLU A 57 12.83 -7.22 27.18
N ASP A 58 12.75 -5.92 27.49
CA ASP A 58 13.87 -5.13 28.00
C ASP A 58 13.60 -4.58 29.44
N GLY A 59 12.33 -4.59 29.83
CA GLY A 59 11.84 -4.11 31.12
C GLY A 59 11.69 -2.59 31.20
N GLU A 60 11.80 -1.89 30.09
CA GLU A 60 11.57 -0.45 29.92
C GLU A 60 10.44 -0.19 28.94
N ASP A 61 10.64 -0.42 27.65
CA ASP A 61 9.63 -0.28 26.61
C ASP A 61 8.75 -1.51 26.49
N ILE A 62 9.30 -2.70 26.78
CA ILE A 62 8.57 -3.99 26.76
C ILE A 62 8.76 -4.68 28.11
N THR A 63 7.67 -4.78 28.87
CA THR A 63 7.68 -5.27 30.23
C THR A 63 6.94 -6.61 30.39
N ALA A 64 7.21 -7.29 31.52
CA ALA A 64 6.45 -8.50 31.89
C ALA A 64 4.93 -8.25 32.00
N ASP A 65 4.51 -7.02 32.32
CA ASP A 65 3.08 -6.67 32.39
C ASP A 65 2.44 -6.56 30.99
N ASP A 66 3.18 -6.14 29.97
CA ASP A 66 2.73 -6.13 28.57
C ASP A 66 2.54 -7.56 28.06
N ILE A 67 3.48 -8.45 28.39
CA ILE A 67 3.39 -9.89 28.07
C ILE A 67 2.16 -10.51 28.73
N ARG A 68 1.93 -10.23 30.04
CA ARG A 68 0.75 -10.74 30.77
C ARG A 68 -0.55 -10.19 30.18
N ALA A 69 -0.58 -8.91 29.82
CA ALA A 69 -1.76 -8.28 29.22
C ALA A 69 -2.15 -8.95 27.90
N LEU A 70 -1.17 -9.22 27.03
CA LEU A 70 -1.41 -9.90 25.77
C LEU A 70 -1.78 -11.38 25.96
N ALA A 71 -1.10 -12.09 26.86
CA ALA A 71 -1.43 -13.50 27.17
C ALA A 71 -2.81 -13.67 27.80
N GLY A 72 -3.26 -12.68 28.57
CA GLY A 72 -4.59 -12.61 29.18
C GLY A 72 -5.64 -11.93 28.32
N TRP A 73 -5.42 -11.81 27.02
CA TRP A 73 -6.33 -11.12 26.10
C TRP A 73 -7.78 -11.54 26.25
N ASP A 74 -8.65 -10.56 26.42
CA ASP A 74 -10.09 -10.73 26.50
C ASP A 74 -10.74 -10.39 25.16
N ALA A 75 -11.36 -11.38 24.53
CA ALA A 75 -12.00 -11.24 23.23
C ALA A 75 -13.16 -10.22 23.22
N ASP A 76 -13.81 -10.00 24.37
CA ASP A 76 -14.97 -9.12 24.50
C ASP A 76 -14.59 -7.68 24.89
N ALA A 77 -13.33 -7.45 25.30
CA ALA A 77 -12.87 -6.12 25.74
C ALA A 77 -12.58 -5.19 24.56
N GLU A 78 -12.81 -3.90 24.77
CA GLU A 78 -12.33 -2.88 23.84
C GLU A 78 -10.80 -2.66 24.02
N PRO A 79 -10.04 -2.41 22.93
CA PRO A 79 -8.61 -2.18 23.00
C PRO A 79 -8.26 -0.95 23.84
N ASP A 80 -7.53 -1.15 24.92
CA ASP A 80 -7.08 -0.09 25.82
C ASP A 80 -5.60 -0.19 26.21
N LYS A 81 -4.99 -1.36 25.96
CA LYS A 81 -3.59 -1.64 26.31
C LYS A 81 -2.69 -1.54 25.09
N GLU A 82 -1.70 -0.68 25.19
CA GLU A 82 -0.63 -0.52 24.20
C GLU A 82 0.47 -1.57 24.40
N ILE A 83 1.03 -2.05 23.30
CA ILE A 83 2.25 -2.87 23.22
C ILE A 83 3.21 -2.32 22.17
N GLN A 84 4.47 -2.67 22.32
CA GLN A 84 5.52 -2.32 21.38
C GLN A 84 5.94 -3.55 20.57
N PHE A 85 5.87 -3.45 19.26
CA PHE A 85 6.15 -4.55 18.32
C PHE A 85 7.42 -4.26 17.51
N THR A 86 8.35 -5.22 17.50
CA THR A 86 9.60 -5.11 16.74
C THR A 86 9.56 -6.04 15.53
N PRO A 87 9.35 -5.52 14.30
CA PRO A 87 9.28 -6.37 13.11
C PRO A 87 10.61 -7.06 12.80
N ALA A 88 10.54 -8.27 12.25
CA ALA A 88 11.73 -9.01 11.83
C ALA A 88 12.44 -8.33 10.64
N ARG A 89 11.69 -7.68 9.76
CA ARG A 89 12.20 -7.00 8.58
C ARG A 89 11.25 -5.91 8.09
N VAL A 90 11.80 -5.03 7.23
CA VAL A 90 11.05 -3.96 6.57
C VAL A 90 11.08 -4.19 5.07
N ILE A 91 9.93 -4.11 4.41
CA ILE A 91 9.83 -4.21 2.95
C ILE A 91 9.36 -2.88 2.35
N MET A 92 9.91 -2.54 1.19
CA MET A 92 9.60 -1.28 0.52
C MET A 92 9.43 -1.49 -0.98
N GLN A 93 8.63 -0.63 -1.59
CA GLN A 93 8.65 -0.41 -3.03
C GLN A 93 9.22 0.98 -3.33
N ASP A 94 9.59 1.25 -4.58
CA ASP A 94 10.41 2.42 -4.91
C ASP A 94 9.68 3.77 -4.76
N PHE A 95 8.36 3.86 -4.90
CA PHE A 95 7.66 5.14 -4.76
C PHE A 95 7.54 5.61 -3.30
N THR A 96 7.42 4.69 -2.37
CA THR A 96 7.30 4.98 -0.93
C THR A 96 8.59 4.73 -0.17
N GLY A 97 9.50 3.93 -0.72
CA GLY A 97 10.77 3.62 -0.10
C GLY A 97 11.89 4.61 -0.46
N VAL A 98 11.90 5.20 -1.67
CA VAL A 98 12.89 6.24 -2.01
C VAL A 98 12.91 7.38 -1.00
N PRO A 99 11.78 7.99 -0.61
CA PRO A 99 11.80 9.02 0.43
C PRO A 99 12.36 8.54 1.77
N CYS A 100 12.12 7.27 2.16
CA CYS A 100 12.72 6.71 3.37
C CYS A 100 14.25 6.70 3.29
N VAL A 101 14.81 6.27 2.16
CA VAL A 101 16.26 6.25 1.94
C VAL A 101 16.82 7.68 1.86
N VAL A 102 16.07 8.64 1.26
CA VAL A 102 16.43 10.07 1.25
C VAL A 102 16.53 10.60 2.69
N ASP A 103 15.59 10.25 3.54
CA ASP A 103 15.59 10.67 4.93
C ASP A 103 16.75 10.05 5.71
N LEU A 104 17.03 8.76 5.54
CA LEU A 104 18.23 8.13 6.13
C LEU A 104 19.54 8.79 5.66
N ALA A 105 19.63 9.13 4.37
CA ALA A 105 20.79 9.85 3.83
C ALA A 105 20.92 11.25 4.45
N THR A 106 19.81 11.97 4.62
CA THR A 106 19.76 13.28 5.27
C THR A 106 20.10 13.17 6.75
N MET A 107 19.63 12.13 7.44
CA MET A 107 19.99 11.86 8.84
C MET A 107 21.50 11.58 9.00
N ARG A 108 22.15 10.89 8.08
CA ARG A 108 23.61 10.70 8.08
C ARG A 108 24.35 12.01 8.03
N GLU A 109 23.92 12.91 7.17
CA GLU A 109 24.53 14.25 7.07
C GLU A 109 24.28 15.06 8.36
N ALA A 110 23.05 15.09 8.86
CA ALA A 110 22.71 15.74 10.11
C ALA A 110 23.50 15.15 11.30
N MET A 111 23.70 13.84 11.35
CA MET A 111 24.58 13.19 12.37
C MET A 111 26.01 13.72 12.28
N SER A 112 26.54 13.84 11.06
CA SER A 112 27.88 14.40 10.82
C SER A 112 27.97 15.87 11.22
N ASP A 113 26.97 16.68 10.89
CA ASP A 113 26.89 18.11 11.25
C ASP A 113 26.85 18.31 12.79
N LEU A 114 26.19 17.42 13.51
CA LEU A 114 26.17 17.35 14.98
C LEU A 114 27.44 16.74 15.59
N GLY A 115 28.45 16.40 14.78
CA GLY A 115 29.73 15.84 15.21
C GLY A 115 29.67 14.35 15.61
N GLY A 116 28.62 13.62 15.21
CA GLY A 116 28.46 12.19 15.40
C GLY A 116 29.01 11.35 14.24
N ASP A 117 29.01 10.02 14.39
CA ASP A 117 29.37 9.10 13.32
C ASP A 117 28.17 8.81 12.41
N PRO A 118 28.18 9.23 11.12
CA PRO A 118 27.09 9.00 10.19
C PRO A 118 26.78 7.51 9.97
N THR A 119 27.71 6.60 10.19
CA THR A 119 27.46 5.15 10.03
C THR A 119 26.55 4.55 11.09
N LYS A 120 26.31 5.27 12.20
CA LYS A 120 25.27 4.87 13.17
C LYS A 120 23.85 4.93 12.58
N ILE A 121 23.65 5.74 11.54
CA ILE A 121 22.40 5.74 10.77
C ILE A 121 22.50 4.61 9.74
N ASN A 122 21.99 3.45 10.13
CA ASN A 122 22.03 2.23 9.33
C ASN A 122 20.86 1.32 9.73
N PRO A 123 20.22 0.60 8.80
CA PRO A 123 19.19 -0.37 9.15
C PRO A 123 19.69 -1.41 10.15
N LEU A 124 18.96 -1.57 11.24
CA LEU A 124 19.21 -2.57 12.28
C LEU A 124 18.35 -3.82 12.09
N ALA A 125 17.32 -3.72 11.25
CA ALA A 125 16.53 -4.83 10.73
C ALA A 125 16.73 -4.91 9.21
N PRO A 126 16.73 -6.10 8.60
CA PRO A 126 16.80 -6.24 7.16
C PRO A 126 15.77 -5.37 6.46
N ALA A 127 16.25 -4.52 5.56
CA ALA A 127 15.43 -3.62 4.75
C ALA A 127 15.57 -4.04 3.28
N GLU A 128 14.47 -4.46 2.69
CA GLU A 128 14.43 -5.00 1.32
C GLU A 128 13.52 -4.13 0.48
N MET A 129 14.06 -3.57 -0.61
CA MET A 129 13.32 -2.73 -1.55
C MET A 129 13.18 -3.43 -2.90
N VAL A 130 12.00 -3.35 -3.49
CA VAL A 130 11.76 -3.82 -4.85
C VAL A 130 11.33 -2.64 -5.72
N ILE A 131 12.01 -2.45 -6.86
CA ILE A 131 11.66 -1.42 -7.84
C ILE A 131 10.61 -1.99 -8.77
N ASP A 132 9.36 -1.56 -8.59
CA ASP A 132 8.20 -2.11 -9.29
C ASP A 132 7.11 -1.09 -9.66
N HIS A 133 7.25 0.17 -9.21
CA HIS A 133 6.26 1.22 -9.42
C HIS A 133 6.66 2.25 -10.49
N SER A 134 7.83 2.10 -11.11
CA SER A 134 8.38 3.10 -12.04
C SER A 134 8.07 2.83 -13.50
N VAL A 135 7.78 1.59 -13.87
CA VAL A 135 7.44 1.21 -15.24
C VAL A 135 6.04 1.73 -15.61
N ILE A 136 5.96 2.38 -16.76
CA ILE A 136 4.71 2.88 -17.36
C ILE A 136 4.47 2.14 -18.68
N ALA A 137 3.23 1.77 -18.95
CA ALA A 137 2.85 1.13 -20.22
C ALA A 137 2.71 2.18 -21.34
N ASP A 138 3.83 2.86 -21.69
CA ASP A 138 3.88 3.84 -22.78
C ASP A 138 3.71 3.17 -24.14
N VAL A 139 4.37 2.02 -24.33
CA VAL A 139 4.30 1.18 -25.52
C VAL A 139 3.55 -0.10 -25.18
N PHE A 140 2.60 -0.49 -26.00
CA PHE A 140 1.71 -1.63 -25.78
C PHE A 140 1.29 -2.28 -27.11
N GLY A 141 0.77 -3.51 -27.04
CA GLY A 141 0.19 -4.22 -28.18
C GLY A 141 1.21 -4.65 -29.23
N THR A 142 2.49 -4.63 -28.93
CA THR A 142 3.57 -5.08 -29.83
C THR A 142 4.60 -5.92 -29.08
N PRO A 143 5.34 -6.81 -29.77
CA PRO A 143 6.39 -7.61 -29.15
C PRO A 143 7.53 -6.80 -28.51
N GLU A 144 7.78 -5.59 -29.00
CA GLU A 144 8.84 -4.70 -28.53
C GLU A 144 8.42 -3.89 -27.28
N SER A 145 7.17 -4.01 -26.84
CA SER A 145 6.62 -3.17 -25.78
C SER A 145 7.44 -3.24 -24.49
N PHE A 146 7.83 -4.44 -24.06
CA PHE A 146 8.64 -4.63 -22.85
C PHE A 146 9.99 -3.92 -22.92
N GLU A 147 10.78 -4.17 -23.98
CA GLU A 147 12.12 -3.60 -24.12
C GLU A 147 12.07 -2.07 -24.18
N ARG A 148 11.10 -1.53 -24.92
CA ARG A 148 10.93 -0.07 -25.05
C ARG A 148 10.50 0.57 -23.73
N ASN A 149 9.59 -0.03 -23.01
CA ASN A 149 9.17 0.51 -21.71
C ASN A 149 10.30 0.47 -20.68
N VAL A 150 11.12 -0.59 -20.67
CA VAL A 150 12.31 -0.68 -19.81
C VAL A 150 13.34 0.41 -20.16
N GLU A 151 13.57 0.69 -21.44
CA GLU A 151 14.48 1.79 -21.87
C GLU A 151 13.97 3.13 -21.34
N ILE A 152 12.68 3.43 -21.54
CA ILE A 152 12.04 4.66 -21.07
C ILE A 152 12.07 4.76 -19.55
N GLU A 153 11.84 3.65 -18.85
CA GLU A 153 11.91 3.59 -17.40
C GLU A 153 13.29 3.99 -16.86
N TYR A 154 14.37 3.40 -17.39
CA TYR A 154 15.73 3.71 -16.98
C TYR A 154 16.11 5.16 -17.33
N GLU A 155 15.70 5.67 -18.50
CA GLU A 155 15.95 7.04 -18.89
C GLU A 155 15.28 8.03 -17.94
N ARG A 156 13.98 7.86 -17.66
CA ARG A 156 13.20 8.73 -16.79
C ARG A 156 13.65 8.72 -15.33
N ASN A 157 14.09 7.56 -14.83
CA ASN A 157 14.34 7.36 -13.41
C ASN A 157 15.83 7.25 -13.06
N ARG A 158 16.72 7.58 -13.98
CA ARG A 158 18.18 7.40 -13.85
C ARG A 158 18.74 7.96 -12.54
N GLU A 159 18.40 9.21 -12.20
CA GLU A 159 18.89 9.88 -10.98
C GLU A 159 18.45 9.11 -9.71
N ARG A 160 17.20 8.69 -9.68
CA ARG A 160 16.62 7.93 -8.56
C ARG A 160 17.25 6.55 -8.44
N TYR A 161 17.52 5.88 -9.55
CA TYR A 161 18.18 4.58 -9.57
C TYR A 161 19.63 4.64 -9.15
N GLN A 162 20.35 5.68 -9.55
CA GLN A 162 21.73 5.95 -9.08
C GLN A 162 21.75 6.16 -7.54
N PHE A 163 20.78 6.89 -7.01
CA PHE A 163 20.63 7.11 -5.58
C PHE A 163 20.37 5.79 -4.82
N LEU A 164 19.43 4.98 -5.30
CA LEU A 164 19.14 3.68 -4.68
C LEU A 164 20.33 2.72 -4.72
N ARG A 165 21.06 2.74 -5.83
CA ARG A 165 22.28 1.93 -5.94
C ARG A 165 23.37 2.39 -5.00
N TRP A 166 23.52 3.72 -4.80
CA TRP A 166 24.38 4.25 -3.74
C TRP A 166 23.91 3.73 -2.36
N GLY A 167 22.63 3.82 -2.05
CA GLY A 167 22.08 3.34 -0.78
C GLY A 167 22.37 1.87 -0.51
N GLN A 168 22.24 1.01 -1.54
CA GLN A 168 22.57 -0.41 -1.45
C GLN A 168 24.06 -0.65 -1.11
N GLY A 169 24.96 0.23 -1.52
CA GLY A 169 26.37 0.16 -1.19
C GLY A 169 26.77 0.87 0.11
N ALA A 170 25.99 1.86 0.54
CA ALA A 170 26.30 2.72 1.68
C ALA A 170 25.71 2.21 3.00
N PHE A 171 24.56 1.53 2.95
CA PHE A 171 23.88 0.98 4.14
C PHE A 171 24.10 -0.54 4.21
N ASP A 172 24.44 -1.04 5.40
CA ASP A 172 24.39 -2.47 5.70
C ASP A 172 22.92 -2.91 5.84
N ASP A 173 22.61 -4.17 5.58
CA ASP A 173 21.26 -4.73 5.65
C ASP A 173 20.17 -4.00 4.79
N PHE A 174 20.61 -3.19 3.83
CA PHE A 174 19.73 -2.61 2.82
C PHE A 174 19.97 -3.26 1.46
N LYS A 175 18.93 -3.89 0.89
CA LYS A 175 19.00 -4.59 -0.39
C LYS A 175 17.96 -4.06 -1.36
N VAL A 176 18.34 -3.96 -2.62
CA VAL A 176 17.46 -3.49 -3.70
C VAL A 176 17.30 -4.57 -4.75
N VAL A 177 16.06 -4.96 -5.02
CA VAL A 177 15.68 -5.75 -6.18
C VAL A 177 15.49 -4.80 -7.35
N PRO A 178 16.30 -4.89 -8.41
CA PRO A 178 16.30 -3.94 -9.51
C PRO A 178 15.03 -3.97 -10.36
N PRO A 179 14.81 -2.96 -11.22
CA PRO A 179 13.68 -2.91 -12.15
C PRO A 179 13.59 -4.15 -13.04
N GLY A 180 12.37 -4.47 -13.48
CA GLY A 180 12.13 -5.57 -14.41
C GLY A 180 12.23 -6.96 -13.79
N THR A 181 12.17 -7.08 -12.45
CA THR A 181 12.20 -8.36 -11.73
C THR A 181 10.81 -8.84 -11.35
N GLY A 182 10.00 -8.00 -10.75
CA GLY A 182 8.65 -8.32 -10.33
C GLY A 182 8.06 -7.29 -9.38
N ILE A 183 6.82 -7.53 -8.96
CA ILE A 183 6.08 -6.71 -7.99
C ILE A 183 6.52 -7.10 -6.57
N VAL A 184 6.75 -6.11 -5.72
CA VAL A 184 7.28 -6.28 -4.36
C VAL A 184 6.58 -7.37 -3.55
N HIS A 185 5.26 -7.43 -3.59
CA HIS A 185 4.50 -8.39 -2.77
C HIS A 185 4.57 -9.81 -3.31
N GLN A 186 4.63 -9.98 -4.63
CA GLN A 186 4.83 -11.29 -5.26
C GLN A 186 6.26 -11.78 -5.06
N VAL A 187 7.26 -10.94 -5.28
CA VAL A 187 8.67 -11.23 -4.95
C VAL A 187 8.82 -11.58 -3.48
N ASN A 188 8.07 -10.91 -2.60
CA ASN A 188 8.08 -11.18 -1.17
C ASN A 188 7.61 -12.61 -0.87
N ILE A 189 6.44 -13.02 -1.30
CA ILE A 189 5.94 -14.37 -1.01
C ILE A 189 6.71 -15.46 -1.75
N GLU A 190 7.19 -15.20 -2.96
CA GLU A 190 7.92 -16.18 -3.77
C GLU A 190 9.37 -16.36 -3.32
N HIS A 191 10.01 -15.33 -2.72
CA HIS A 191 11.43 -15.38 -2.42
C HIS A 191 11.84 -14.78 -1.06
N LEU A 192 11.43 -13.53 -0.73
CA LEU A 192 11.99 -12.82 0.42
C LEU A 192 11.45 -13.29 1.77
N ALA A 193 10.19 -13.67 1.85
CA ALA A 193 9.55 -14.12 3.10
C ALA A 193 10.06 -15.49 3.53
N ARG A 194 10.32 -15.64 4.82
CA ARG A 194 10.99 -16.82 5.40
C ARG A 194 10.08 -17.71 6.23
N VAL A 195 8.95 -17.19 6.70
CA VAL A 195 7.95 -17.78 7.61
C VAL A 195 8.51 -18.06 9.00
N ALA A 196 9.61 -18.80 9.11
CA ALA A 196 10.46 -18.85 10.32
C ALA A 196 11.75 -18.10 10.03
N PHE A 197 11.96 -17.01 10.75
CA PHE A 197 13.11 -16.14 10.58
C PHE A 197 14.24 -16.60 11.48
N THR A 198 15.47 -16.55 10.97
CA THR A 198 16.67 -16.91 11.76
C THR A 198 17.66 -15.76 11.77
N ARG A 199 18.31 -15.55 12.93
CA ARG A 199 19.34 -14.52 13.09
C ARG A 199 20.43 -15.02 14.03
N ASP A 200 21.65 -14.54 13.84
CA ASP A 200 22.74 -14.70 14.81
C ASP A 200 22.31 -14.04 16.13
N ASN A 201 22.48 -14.76 17.24
CA ASN A 201 22.12 -14.26 18.57
C ASN A 201 23.25 -13.43 19.23
N GLY A 202 24.36 -13.20 18.53
CA GLY A 202 25.55 -12.48 19.06
C GLY A 202 26.45 -13.28 19.98
N GLU A 203 26.05 -14.52 20.34
CA GLU A 203 26.80 -15.44 21.23
C GLU A 203 27.33 -16.67 20.46
N GLY A 204 27.27 -16.65 19.14
CA GLY A 204 27.70 -17.75 18.26
C GLY A 204 26.63 -18.82 18.04
N GLY A 205 25.37 -18.56 18.39
CA GLY A 205 24.20 -19.36 18.12
C GLY A 205 23.22 -18.68 17.16
N THR A 206 22.16 -19.39 16.80
CA THR A 206 21.10 -18.88 15.92
C THR A 206 19.77 -18.88 16.67
N VAL A 207 19.10 -17.74 16.73
CA VAL A 207 17.72 -17.63 17.23
C VAL A 207 16.73 -17.80 16.10
N VAL A 208 15.65 -18.55 16.34
CA VAL A 208 14.51 -18.71 15.42
C VAL A 208 13.24 -18.09 16.02
N TYR A 209 12.48 -17.37 15.18
CA TYR A 209 11.24 -16.69 15.56
C TYR A 209 10.34 -16.52 14.35
N PRO A 210 9.04 -16.15 14.51
CA PRO A 210 8.17 -15.92 13.38
C PRO A 210 8.70 -14.79 12.48
N ASP A 211 8.69 -15.01 11.17
CA ASP A 211 8.87 -13.89 10.23
C ASP A 211 7.72 -12.91 10.41
N THR A 212 8.05 -11.64 10.56
CA THR A 212 7.10 -10.54 10.64
C THR A 212 7.58 -9.38 9.79
N CYS A 213 6.66 -8.69 9.14
CA CYS A 213 7.02 -7.72 8.13
C CYS A 213 6.19 -6.44 8.26
N VAL A 214 6.84 -5.30 8.38
CA VAL A 214 6.17 -4.02 8.09
C VAL A 214 6.64 -3.49 6.74
N GLY A 215 5.75 -2.81 6.03
CA GLY A 215 6.09 -2.31 4.71
C GLY A 215 5.56 -0.92 4.43
N THR A 216 6.26 -0.17 3.57
CA THR A 216 5.83 1.15 3.13
C THR A 216 4.68 1.12 2.14
N ASP A 217 4.18 -0.08 1.81
CA ASP A 217 3.02 -0.29 0.95
C ASP A 217 1.89 -0.99 1.70
N SER A 218 0.65 -0.56 1.46
CA SER A 218 -0.53 -1.11 2.15
C SER A 218 -0.75 -2.59 1.85
N HIS A 219 -0.37 -3.08 0.65
CA HIS A 219 -0.53 -4.50 0.26
C HIS A 219 0.59 -5.42 0.77
N THR A 220 1.45 -4.94 1.69
CA THR A 220 2.34 -5.81 2.48
C THR A 220 1.60 -6.98 3.10
N THR A 221 0.31 -6.81 3.38
CA THR A 221 -0.60 -7.85 3.87
C THR A 221 -0.74 -9.07 2.96
N MET A 222 -0.27 -9.04 1.71
CA MET A 222 -0.22 -10.23 0.87
C MET A 222 0.59 -11.38 1.50
N VAL A 223 1.61 -11.04 2.29
CA VAL A 223 2.44 -12.02 3.01
C VAL A 223 1.67 -12.80 4.08
N ASN A 224 0.50 -12.29 4.49
CA ASN A 224 -0.36 -12.99 5.44
C ASN A 224 -0.88 -14.33 4.89
N GLY A 225 -0.93 -14.47 3.58
CA GLY A 225 -1.32 -15.73 2.92
C GLY A 225 -0.40 -16.91 3.22
N ILE A 226 0.89 -16.67 3.50
CA ILE A 226 1.86 -17.73 3.86
C ILE A 226 2.06 -17.87 5.38
N GLY A 227 1.20 -17.26 6.18
CA GLY A 227 1.28 -17.32 7.64
C GLY A 227 2.27 -16.34 8.27
N VAL A 228 2.73 -15.34 7.55
CA VAL A 228 3.57 -14.26 8.05
C VAL A 228 2.69 -13.08 8.47
N VAL A 229 2.81 -12.63 9.72
CA VAL A 229 2.12 -11.43 10.19
C VAL A 229 2.82 -10.21 9.64
N GLY A 230 2.14 -9.47 8.77
CA GLY A 230 2.69 -8.29 8.15
C GLY A 230 1.63 -7.30 7.73
N TRP A 231 1.95 -6.00 7.80
CA TRP A 231 1.03 -4.92 7.41
C TRP A 231 1.76 -3.68 6.89
N GLY A 232 0.98 -2.82 6.24
CA GLY A 232 1.46 -1.51 5.78
C GLY A 232 1.59 -0.51 6.92
N VAL A 233 2.68 0.23 6.90
CA VAL A 233 2.96 1.37 7.80
C VAL A 233 3.28 2.60 6.96
N GLY A 234 3.31 3.78 7.60
CA GLY A 234 3.83 4.98 6.95
C GLY A 234 5.34 4.89 6.72
N GLY A 235 5.86 5.63 5.73
CA GLY A 235 7.30 5.69 5.47
C GLY A 235 8.10 6.08 6.71
N ILE A 236 7.59 7.03 7.48
CA ILE A 236 8.20 7.52 8.73
C ILE A 236 8.28 6.41 9.79
N GLU A 237 7.24 5.59 9.93
CA GLU A 237 7.24 4.46 10.86
C GLU A 237 8.19 3.34 10.38
N ALA A 238 8.27 3.13 9.04
CA ALA A 238 9.22 2.19 8.46
C ALA A 238 10.67 2.63 8.69
N GLU A 239 10.97 3.92 8.54
CA GLU A 239 12.28 4.51 8.85
C GLU A 239 12.66 4.29 10.31
N ALA A 240 11.73 4.55 11.24
CA ALA A 240 11.94 4.32 12.66
C ALA A 240 12.16 2.82 12.96
N ALA A 241 11.37 1.94 12.36
CA ALA A 241 11.53 0.49 12.52
C ALA A 241 12.88 0.00 11.97
N MET A 242 13.33 0.50 10.82
CA MET A 242 14.68 0.23 10.31
C MET A 242 15.77 0.64 11.29
N LEU A 243 15.56 1.76 11.99
CA LEU A 243 16.52 2.28 12.99
C LEU A 243 16.33 1.70 14.40
N GLY A 244 15.59 0.59 14.51
CA GLY A 244 15.43 -0.19 15.73
C GLY A 244 14.38 0.34 16.70
N GLN A 245 13.54 1.29 16.29
CA GLN A 245 12.39 1.70 17.09
C GLN A 245 11.25 0.69 16.93
N PRO A 246 10.60 0.25 18.01
CA PRO A 246 9.42 -0.60 17.91
C PRO A 246 8.22 0.19 17.35
N VAL A 247 7.30 -0.54 16.73
CA VAL A 247 6.01 -0.01 16.27
C VAL A 247 5.01 -0.12 17.42
N SER A 248 4.47 1.00 17.84
CA SER A 248 3.46 1.06 18.88
C SER A 248 2.07 0.68 18.34
N MET A 249 1.35 -0.16 19.06
CA MET A 249 -0.02 -0.55 18.72
C MET A 249 -0.84 -0.95 19.94
N LEU A 250 -2.15 -0.75 19.87
CA LEU A 250 -3.07 -1.35 20.84
C LEU A 250 -3.19 -2.86 20.57
N ILE A 251 -3.34 -3.67 21.63
CA ILE A 251 -3.68 -5.08 21.47
C ILE A 251 -5.01 -5.16 20.71
N PRO A 252 -5.06 -5.74 19.49
CA PRO A 252 -6.20 -5.58 18.61
C PRO A 252 -7.36 -6.51 18.97
N ARG A 253 -8.56 -6.15 18.53
CA ARG A 253 -9.66 -7.12 18.37
C ARG A 253 -9.35 -8.02 17.18
N VAL A 254 -9.75 -9.28 17.27
CA VAL A 254 -9.52 -10.26 16.21
C VAL A 254 -10.86 -10.83 15.75
N VAL A 255 -11.12 -10.70 14.43
CA VAL A 255 -12.29 -11.25 13.77
C VAL A 255 -11.91 -12.60 13.15
N GLY A 256 -12.53 -13.67 13.60
CA GLY A 256 -12.39 -14.99 12.98
C GLY A 256 -13.31 -15.13 11.77
N PHE A 257 -12.76 -15.44 10.61
CA PHE A 257 -13.49 -15.67 9.37
C PHE A 257 -13.41 -17.16 8.99
N LYS A 258 -14.51 -17.87 9.20
CA LYS A 258 -14.56 -19.32 8.94
C LYS A 258 -14.88 -19.62 7.49
N LEU A 259 -14.05 -20.47 6.88
CA LEU A 259 -14.25 -20.97 5.53
C LEU A 259 -14.69 -22.44 5.57
N SER A 260 -15.68 -22.80 4.76
CA SER A 260 -16.18 -24.16 4.61
C SER A 260 -16.55 -24.46 3.16
N GLY A 261 -16.65 -25.75 2.80
CA GLY A 261 -16.98 -26.15 1.44
C GLY A 261 -15.83 -25.91 0.44
N ASP A 262 -16.14 -26.06 -0.85
CA ASP A 262 -15.23 -25.90 -1.97
C ASP A 262 -15.77 -24.88 -2.96
N LEU A 263 -14.88 -24.19 -3.71
CA LEU A 263 -15.29 -23.26 -4.76
C LEU A 263 -16.01 -24.00 -5.89
N PRO A 264 -17.16 -23.50 -6.37
CA PRO A 264 -17.90 -24.10 -7.48
C PRO A 264 -17.13 -23.95 -8.81
N GLU A 265 -17.39 -24.84 -9.75
CA GLU A 265 -16.87 -24.72 -11.10
C GLU A 265 -17.29 -23.39 -11.74
N GLY A 266 -16.34 -22.69 -12.37
CA GLY A 266 -16.54 -21.37 -12.98
C GLY A 266 -16.29 -20.19 -12.07
N ALA A 267 -16.21 -20.37 -10.74
CA ALA A 267 -15.74 -19.35 -9.81
C ALA A 267 -14.22 -19.37 -9.69
N THR A 268 -13.64 -18.21 -9.50
CA THR A 268 -12.18 -18.00 -9.40
C THR A 268 -11.79 -17.47 -8.03
N ALA A 269 -10.47 -17.47 -7.75
CA ALA A 269 -9.92 -16.82 -6.56
C ALA A 269 -10.30 -15.33 -6.48
N THR A 270 -10.41 -14.66 -7.62
CA THR A 270 -10.83 -13.26 -7.69
C THR A 270 -12.28 -13.09 -7.21
N ASP A 271 -13.18 -13.95 -7.63
CA ASP A 271 -14.59 -13.91 -7.19
C ASP A 271 -14.69 -14.13 -5.68
N LEU A 272 -13.89 -15.05 -5.14
CA LEU A 272 -13.80 -15.29 -3.70
C LEU A 272 -13.31 -14.05 -2.95
N VAL A 273 -12.21 -13.44 -3.39
CA VAL A 273 -11.66 -12.27 -2.69
C VAL A 273 -12.59 -11.06 -2.76
N LEU A 274 -13.30 -10.85 -3.86
CA LEU A 274 -14.29 -9.78 -3.98
C LEU A 274 -15.48 -10.02 -3.03
N THR A 275 -15.94 -11.27 -2.90
CA THR A 275 -16.99 -11.64 -1.95
C THR A 275 -16.56 -11.38 -0.50
N ILE A 276 -15.36 -11.81 -0.13
CA ILE A 276 -14.79 -11.57 1.21
C ILE A 276 -14.62 -10.07 1.47
N THR A 277 -14.18 -9.31 0.46
CA THR A 277 -13.99 -7.86 0.57
C THR A 277 -15.30 -7.13 0.87
N GLU A 278 -16.38 -7.47 0.17
CA GLU A 278 -17.71 -6.94 0.45
C GLU A 278 -18.17 -7.28 1.88
N MET A 279 -18.12 -8.57 2.27
CA MET A 279 -18.56 -9.03 3.59
C MET A 279 -17.81 -8.37 4.74
N LEU A 280 -16.47 -8.30 4.67
CA LEU A 280 -15.64 -7.70 5.71
C LEU A 280 -15.81 -6.18 5.78
N ARG A 281 -15.98 -5.52 4.62
CA ARG A 281 -16.23 -4.08 4.58
C ARG A 281 -17.59 -3.73 5.20
N GLU A 282 -18.62 -4.49 4.91
CA GLU A 282 -19.95 -4.34 5.51
C GLU A 282 -19.94 -4.62 7.02
N HIS A 283 -19.20 -5.64 7.46
CA HIS A 283 -19.04 -5.96 8.87
C HIS A 283 -18.31 -4.87 9.67
N GLY A 284 -17.37 -4.17 9.04
CA GLY A 284 -16.60 -3.12 9.69
C GLY A 284 -15.39 -3.64 10.48
N VAL A 285 -14.28 -3.89 9.79
CA VAL A 285 -13.04 -4.45 10.36
C VAL A 285 -11.90 -3.44 10.48
N VAL A 286 -12.17 -2.15 10.32
CA VAL A 286 -11.15 -1.10 10.43
C VAL A 286 -10.49 -1.14 11.81
N GLY A 287 -9.15 -1.21 11.82
CA GLY A 287 -8.36 -1.30 13.05
C GLY A 287 -8.37 -2.68 13.73
N LYS A 288 -9.04 -3.65 13.14
CA LYS A 288 -9.07 -5.04 13.65
C LYS A 288 -8.12 -5.93 12.88
N PHE A 289 -7.76 -7.06 13.46
CA PHE A 289 -7.12 -8.17 12.77
C PHE A 289 -8.19 -9.15 12.26
N VAL A 290 -7.96 -9.74 11.10
CA VAL A 290 -8.81 -10.82 10.56
C VAL A 290 -7.98 -12.09 10.47
N GLU A 291 -8.53 -13.21 10.94
CA GLU A 291 -7.92 -14.53 10.81
C GLU A 291 -8.85 -15.50 10.11
N PHE A 292 -8.34 -16.19 9.11
CA PHE A 292 -9.08 -17.23 8.41
C PHE A 292 -8.86 -18.58 9.07
N TYR A 293 -9.93 -19.33 9.27
CA TYR A 293 -9.91 -20.63 9.91
C TYR A 293 -11.00 -21.57 9.35
N GLY A 294 -11.06 -22.78 9.85
CA GLY A 294 -12.06 -23.76 9.46
C GLY A 294 -11.57 -24.72 8.36
N PRO A 295 -12.41 -25.72 8.00
CA PRO A 295 -12.02 -26.78 7.06
C PRO A 295 -11.76 -26.26 5.64
N GLY A 296 -12.40 -25.20 5.20
CA GLY A 296 -12.18 -24.59 3.89
C GLY A 296 -10.78 -24.00 3.71
N VAL A 297 -10.08 -23.69 4.81
CA VAL A 297 -8.70 -23.20 4.73
C VAL A 297 -7.76 -24.27 4.21
N THR A 298 -7.88 -25.51 4.69
CA THR A 298 -6.96 -26.61 4.34
C THR A 298 -7.05 -27.07 2.88
N VAL A 299 -8.15 -26.75 2.20
CA VAL A 299 -8.35 -27.07 0.77
C VAL A 299 -8.10 -25.89 -0.15
N LEU A 300 -7.91 -24.69 0.42
CA LEU A 300 -7.67 -23.48 -0.35
C LEU A 300 -6.19 -23.35 -0.71
N PRO A 301 -5.81 -23.40 -2.01
CA PRO A 301 -4.42 -23.21 -2.42
C PRO A 301 -3.81 -21.92 -1.87
N LEU A 302 -2.53 -21.95 -1.55
CA LEU A 302 -1.87 -20.79 -0.92
C LEU A 302 -1.95 -19.52 -1.77
N ALA A 303 -1.89 -19.64 -3.10
CA ALA A 303 -2.05 -18.49 -4.00
C ALA A 303 -3.41 -17.78 -3.80
N ASN A 304 -4.49 -18.53 -3.52
CA ASN A 304 -5.78 -17.95 -3.20
C ASN A 304 -5.75 -17.20 -1.87
N ARG A 305 -5.06 -17.75 -0.85
CA ARG A 305 -4.88 -17.09 0.46
C ARG A 305 -4.09 -15.78 0.32
N ALA A 306 -3.04 -15.77 -0.51
CA ALA A 306 -2.26 -14.58 -0.82
C ALA A 306 -3.11 -13.50 -1.50
N THR A 307 -3.98 -13.89 -2.45
CA THR A 307 -4.92 -12.98 -3.11
C THR A 307 -5.87 -12.32 -2.09
N ILE A 308 -6.37 -13.08 -1.12
CA ILE A 308 -7.25 -12.57 -0.05
C ILE A 308 -6.47 -11.63 0.88
N GLY A 309 -5.30 -12.04 1.35
CA GLY A 309 -4.43 -11.22 2.21
C GLY A 309 -4.04 -9.89 1.55
N ASN A 310 -3.81 -9.90 0.23
CA ASN A 310 -3.51 -8.69 -0.53
C ASN A 310 -4.59 -7.62 -0.42
N MET A 311 -5.86 -7.99 -0.40
CA MET A 311 -6.97 -7.04 -0.35
C MET A 311 -7.39 -6.62 1.07
N SER A 312 -6.60 -6.92 2.09
CA SER A 312 -6.83 -6.44 3.46
C SER A 312 -7.04 -4.92 3.56
N PRO A 313 -6.27 -4.07 2.86
CA PRO A 313 -6.50 -2.63 2.86
C PRO A 313 -7.86 -2.22 2.26
N GLU A 314 -8.35 -2.95 1.28
CA GLU A 314 -9.60 -2.65 0.59
C GLU A 314 -10.82 -2.93 1.48
N PHE A 315 -10.79 -3.98 2.29
CA PHE A 315 -11.85 -4.20 3.28
C PHE A 315 -11.56 -3.53 4.64
N GLY A 316 -10.35 -3.03 4.85
CA GLY A 316 -10.02 -2.10 5.94
C GLY A 316 -9.41 -2.74 7.19
N SER A 317 -9.05 -4.03 7.20
CA SER A 317 -8.36 -4.64 8.32
C SER A 317 -6.87 -4.28 8.35
N THR A 318 -6.23 -4.39 9.51
CA THR A 318 -4.79 -4.21 9.62
C THR A 318 -4.04 -5.37 9.02
N ILE A 319 -4.49 -6.60 9.29
CA ILE A 319 -4.01 -7.85 8.67
C ILE A 319 -5.19 -8.75 8.31
N ALA A 320 -4.94 -9.70 7.39
CA ALA A 320 -5.87 -10.76 7.04
C ALA A 320 -5.08 -12.06 6.86
N VAL A 321 -4.80 -12.74 7.97
CA VAL A 321 -3.81 -13.78 8.06
C VAL A 321 -4.41 -15.18 7.98
N PHE A 322 -3.70 -16.05 7.27
CA PHE A 322 -3.93 -17.50 7.25
C PHE A 322 -2.92 -18.20 8.16
N PRO A 323 -3.30 -19.29 8.78
CA PRO A 323 -2.37 -20.06 9.61
C PRO A 323 -1.34 -20.82 8.77
N ILE A 324 -0.26 -21.26 9.42
CA ILE A 324 0.75 -22.11 8.81
C ILE A 324 0.24 -23.56 8.80
N ASP A 325 0.26 -24.22 7.64
CA ASP A 325 -0.17 -25.59 7.44
C ASP A 325 0.63 -26.31 6.31
N GLU A 326 0.15 -27.48 5.90
CA GLU A 326 0.76 -28.24 4.81
C GLU A 326 0.81 -27.48 3.47
N GLU A 327 -0.21 -26.66 3.17
CA GLU A 327 -0.22 -25.84 1.96
C GLU A 327 0.89 -24.76 1.98
N THR A 328 1.20 -24.22 3.17
CA THR A 328 2.35 -23.33 3.36
C THR A 328 3.66 -24.06 2.99
N ILE A 329 3.88 -25.27 3.48
CA ILE A 329 5.09 -26.06 3.18
C ILE A 329 5.18 -26.37 1.69
N LYS A 330 4.10 -26.84 1.06
CA LYS A 330 4.05 -27.10 -0.39
C LYS A 330 4.41 -25.87 -1.23
N TYR A 331 3.91 -24.71 -0.84
CA TYR A 331 4.23 -23.47 -1.54
C TYR A 331 5.69 -23.05 -1.38
N LEU A 332 6.25 -23.18 -0.18
CA LEU A 332 7.66 -22.91 0.06
C LEU A 332 8.56 -23.87 -0.71
N GLU A 333 8.19 -25.14 -0.81
CA GLU A 333 8.88 -26.14 -1.63
C GLU A 333 8.82 -25.78 -3.12
N LEU A 334 7.61 -25.44 -3.62
CA LEU A 334 7.41 -25.03 -5.02
C LEU A 334 8.26 -23.80 -5.36
N THR A 335 8.31 -22.83 -4.46
CA THR A 335 9.06 -21.58 -4.66
C THR A 335 10.56 -21.71 -4.33
N GLY A 336 11.06 -22.94 -4.14
CA GLY A 336 12.47 -23.26 -4.09
C GLY A 336 13.18 -22.95 -2.78
N ARG A 337 12.44 -22.85 -1.65
CA ARG A 337 13.07 -22.74 -0.33
C ARG A 337 13.82 -24.04 -0.02
N PRO A 338 15.02 -23.94 0.60
CA PRO A 338 15.80 -25.13 0.91
C PRO A 338 15.09 -26.03 1.92
N LYS A 339 15.34 -27.34 1.82
CA LYS A 339 14.67 -28.36 2.65
C LYS A 339 14.85 -28.09 4.15
N GLU A 340 16.00 -27.61 4.56
CA GLU A 340 16.30 -27.27 5.95
C GLU A 340 15.37 -26.18 6.48
N GLN A 341 14.97 -25.22 5.63
CA GLN A 341 14.00 -24.18 6.00
C GLN A 341 12.59 -24.73 6.11
N LEU A 342 12.18 -25.63 5.21
CA LEU A 342 10.86 -26.28 5.27
C LEU A 342 10.70 -27.04 6.59
N GLU A 343 11.71 -27.86 6.95
CA GLU A 343 11.74 -28.63 8.18
C GLU A 343 11.76 -27.73 9.43
N LEU A 344 12.47 -26.62 9.37
CA LEU A 344 12.50 -25.63 10.46
C LEU A 344 11.13 -24.96 10.63
N VAL A 345 10.48 -24.51 9.56
CA VAL A 345 9.15 -23.90 9.60
C VAL A 345 8.13 -24.84 10.22
N GLU A 346 8.10 -26.09 9.79
CA GLU A 346 7.18 -27.10 10.31
C GLU A 346 7.43 -27.40 11.79
N ALA A 347 8.69 -27.65 12.17
CA ALA A 347 9.06 -27.95 13.54
C ALA A 347 8.75 -26.78 14.49
N TYR A 348 9.11 -25.55 14.07
CA TYR A 348 8.88 -24.33 14.86
C TYR A 348 7.39 -24.04 15.03
N ALA A 349 6.61 -24.13 13.94
CA ALA A 349 5.18 -23.86 14.01
C ALA A 349 4.45 -24.87 14.92
N LYS A 350 4.85 -26.14 14.88
CA LYS A 350 4.30 -27.19 15.76
C LYS A 350 4.66 -26.97 17.22
N GLU A 351 5.92 -26.63 17.52
CA GLU A 351 6.41 -26.37 18.88
C GLU A 351 5.71 -25.17 19.51
N GLN A 352 5.43 -24.11 18.73
CA GLN A 352 4.78 -22.89 19.20
C GLN A 352 3.25 -22.94 19.17
N GLY A 353 2.65 -24.03 18.69
CA GLY A 353 1.19 -24.11 18.53
C GLY A 353 0.64 -23.14 17.48
N LEU A 354 1.42 -22.87 16.44
CA LEU A 354 1.09 -22.05 15.28
C LEU A 354 0.66 -22.92 14.06
N TRP A 355 0.85 -24.24 14.15
CA TRP A 355 0.47 -25.17 13.10
C TRP A 355 -1.02 -25.43 13.08
N HIS A 356 -1.64 -25.27 11.90
CA HIS A 356 -3.07 -25.47 11.71
C HIS A 356 -3.37 -26.88 11.21
N ASP A 357 -3.98 -27.70 12.05
CA ASP A 357 -4.50 -29.01 11.71
C ASP A 357 -5.83 -29.24 12.45
N PRO A 358 -6.96 -28.79 11.86
CA PRO A 358 -8.27 -28.92 12.51
C PRO A 358 -8.73 -30.37 12.65
N GLY A 359 -8.06 -31.34 12.01
CA GLY A 359 -8.30 -32.77 12.16
C GLY A 359 -7.52 -33.43 13.29
N ALA A 360 -6.53 -32.76 13.87
CA ALA A 360 -5.67 -33.31 14.89
C ALA A 360 -6.43 -33.55 16.22
N GLN A 361 -6.06 -34.63 16.91
CA GLN A 361 -6.58 -34.89 18.23
C GLN A 361 -6.10 -33.80 19.21
N GLY A 362 -7.05 -33.11 19.83
CA GLY A 362 -6.76 -32.02 20.77
C GLY A 362 -6.70 -30.64 20.14
N TYR A 363 -7.02 -30.51 18.85
CA TYR A 363 -7.17 -29.20 18.23
C TYR A 363 -8.20 -28.35 18.98
N THR A 364 -7.83 -27.13 19.30
CA THR A 364 -8.72 -26.14 19.94
C THR A 364 -8.87 -24.96 18.98
N GLU A 365 -10.11 -24.65 18.63
CA GLU A 365 -10.40 -23.43 17.84
C GLU A 365 -10.04 -22.20 18.67
N PRO A 366 -9.29 -21.24 18.09
CA PRO A 366 -8.96 -19.99 18.77
C PRO A 366 -10.20 -19.20 19.18
N ARG A 367 -10.05 -18.38 20.23
CA ARG A 367 -11.07 -17.41 20.61
C ARG A 367 -10.98 -16.21 19.67
N TYR A 368 -12.13 -15.64 19.30
CA TYR A 368 -12.20 -14.45 18.47
C TYR A 368 -13.17 -13.45 19.07
N SER A 369 -12.91 -12.15 18.86
CA SER A 369 -13.83 -11.08 19.30
C SER A 369 -15.16 -11.14 18.56
N GLU A 370 -15.12 -11.49 17.31
CA GLU A 370 -16.28 -11.57 16.40
C GLU A 370 -16.04 -12.74 15.43
N LYS A 371 -17.11 -13.29 14.87
CA LYS A 371 -17.02 -14.42 13.93
C LYS A 371 -17.89 -14.18 12.71
N LEU A 372 -17.35 -14.47 11.55
CA LEU A 372 -18.03 -14.54 10.26
C LEU A 372 -17.84 -15.92 9.66
N GLU A 373 -18.74 -16.33 8.77
CA GLU A 373 -18.67 -17.60 8.05
C GLU A 373 -18.99 -17.41 6.57
N LEU A 374 -18.28 -18.13 5.71
CA LEU A 374 -18.55 -18.22 4.28
C LEU A 374 -18.47 -19.69 3.84
N ASP A 375 -19.55 -20.17 3.21
CA ASP A 375 -19.51 -21.40 2.44
C ASP A 375 -19.00 -21.09 1.03
N LEU A 376 -17.83 -21.60 0.69
CA LEU A 376 -17.18 -21.37 -0.60
C LEU A 376 -18.07 -21.78 -1.80
N ALA A 377 -18.99 -22.72 -1.60
CA ALA A 377 -19.94 -23.14 -2.62
C ALA A 377 -20.93 -22.05 -3.04
N THR A 378 -21.05 -20.98 -2.27
CA THR A 378 -21.95 -19.86 -2.56
C THR A 378 -21.31 -18.76 -3.41
N VAL A 379 -20.01 -18.82 -3.64
CA VAL A 379 -19.27 -17.83 -4.43
C VAL A 379 -19.68 -17.90 -5.91
N VAL A 380 -20.00 -16.77 -6.49
CA VAL A 380 -20.39 -16.66 -7.90
C VAL A 380 -19.44 -15.74 -8.66
N PRO A 381 -19.26 -15.93 -9.98
CA PRO A 381 -18.48 -15.03 -10.82
C PRO A 381 -18.92 -13.58 -10.63
N SER A 382 -17.94 -12.72 -10.38
CA SER A 382 -18.18 -11.34 -9.95
C SER A 382 -17.13 -10.38 -10.52
N LEU A 383 -17.47 -9.10 -10.49
CA LEU A 383 -16.53 -7.99 -10.66
C LEU A 383 -16.83 -6.92 -9.60
N ALA A 384 -15.97 -5.91 -9.47
CA ALA A 384 -16.21 -4.82 -8.54
C ALA A 384 -16.00 -3.46 -9.21
N GLY A 385 -16.96 -2.57 -9.05
CA GLY A 385 -16.94 -1.22 -9.62
C GLY A 385 -18.33 -0.59 -9.72
N PRO A 386 -18.39 0.60 -10.33
CA PRO A 386 -17.32 1.31 -11.06
C PRO A 386 -16.40 2.19 -10.21
N LYS A 387 -16.62 2.29 -8.88
CA LYS A 387 -15.97 3.31 -8.03
C LYS A 387 -14.99 2.73 -6.99
N ARG A 388 -15.31 1.57 -6.39
CA ARG A 388 -14.59 1.04 -5.23
C ARG A 388 -14.42 -0.48 -5.31
N PRO A 389 -13.36 -1.04 -4.68
CA PRO A 389 -13.11 -2.49 -4.67
C PRO A 389 -14.20 -3.32 -3.97
N GLN A 390 -14.89 -2.75 -3.00
CA GLN A 390 -15.98 -3.41 -2.26
C GLN A 390 -17.34 -3.33 -2.96
N ASP A 391 -17.46 -2.56 -4.04
CA ASP A 391 -18.71 -2.47 -4.81
C ASP A 391 -18.83 -3.70 -5.74
N ARG A 392 -19.01 -4.89 -5.13
CA ARG A 392 -19.12 -6.15 -5.86
C ARG A 392 -20.44 -6.25 -6.60
N VAL A 393 -20.36 -6.73 -7.81
CA VAL A 393 -21.51 -7.00 -8.67
C VAL A 393 -21.37 -8.41 -9.24
N SER A 394 -22.44 -9.21 -9.20
CA SER A 394 -22.42 -10.51 -9.87
C SER A 394 -22.26 -10.32 -11.38
N LEU A 395 -21.55 -11.22 -12.05
CA LEU A 395 -21.31 -11.10 -13.49
C LEU A 395 -22.61 -11.08 -14.30
N SER A 396 -23.68 -11.75 -13.81
CA SER A 396 -25.01 -11.73 -14.40
C SER A 396 -25.68 -10.35 -14.37
N ASP A 397 -25.31 -9.51 -13.41
CA ASP A 397 -25.86 -8.18 -13.19
C ASP A 397 -24.93 -7.06 -13.68
N ALA A 398 -23.78 -7.40 -14.27
CA ALA A 398 -22.76 -6.42 -14.66
C ALA A 398 -23.29 -5.38 -15.65
N ALA A 399 -23.92 -5.79 -16.75
CA ALA A 399 -24.46 -4.87 -17.75
C ALA A 399 -25.61 -3.99 -17.19
N PRO A 400 -26.64 -4.52 -16.50
CA PRO A 400 -27.67 -3.70 -15.86
C PRO A 400 -27.12 -2.74 -14.80
N SER A 401 -26.12 -3.17 -14.02
CA SER A 401 -25.47 -2.33 -13.01
C SER A 401 -24.72 -1.17 -13.64
N PHE A 402 -23.99 -1.43 -14.74
CA PHE A 402 -23.33 -0.39 -15.51
C PHE A 402 -24.33 0.65 -16.03
N GLU A 403 -25.44 0.22 -16.66
CA GLU A 403 -26.48 1.11 -17.16
C GLU A 403 -27.08 2.00 -16.06
N THR A 404 -27.23 1.47 -14.87
CA THR A 404 -27.69 2.23 -13.71
C THR A 404 -26.67 3.26 -13.27
N ALA A 405 -25.39 2.85 -13.13
CA ALA A 405 -24.30 3.71 -12.68
C ALA A 405 -23.96 4.82 -13.68
N LEU A 406 -24.19 4.61 -14.98
CA LEU A 406 -23.89 5.58 -16.03
C LEU A 406 -24.59 6.94 -15.81
N ALA A 407 -25.76 6.94 -15.16
CA ALA A 407 -26.49 8.16 -14.84
C ALA A 407 -25.72 9.14 -13.94
N ASP A 408 -24.78 8.64 -13.14
CA ASP A 408 -23.94 9.47 -12.28
C ASP A 408 -22.81 10.19 -13.05
N TYR A 409 -22.52 9.74 -14.28
CA TYR A 409 -21.36 10.19 -15.07
C TYR A 409 -21.72 11.03 -16.28
N THR A 410 -22.93 10.93 -16.79
CA THR A 410 -23.38 11.69 -17.96
C THR A 410 -24.90 11.91 -17.96
N GLU A 411 -25.30 13.08 -18.47
CA GLU A 411 -26.71 13.39 -18.79
C GLU A 411 -27.09 12.95 -20.23
N ASP A 412 -26.09 12.92 -21.14
CA ASP A 412 -26.25 12.48 -22.54
C ASP A 412 -25.91 11.01 -22.71
N ARG A 413 -26.85 10.14 -22.45
CA ARG A 413 -26.67 8.68 -22.51
C ARG A 413 -26.45 8.11 -23.91
N ASP A 414 -26.76 8.87 -24.93
CA ASP A 414 -26.74 8.42 -26.35
C ASP A 414 -25.47 8.96 -27.07
N ALA A 415 -24.56 9.63 -26.38
CA ALA A 415 -23.37 10.20 -26.98
C ALA A 415 -22.54 9.11 -27.68
N THR A 416 -22.15 9.39 -28.89
CA THR A 416 -21.39 8.51 -29.78
C THR A 416 -20.32 9.32 -30.49
N ALA A 417 -19.13 8.75 -30.63
CA ALA A 417 -18.06 9.29 -31.42
C ALA A 417 -17.69 8.33 -32.55
N HIS A 418 -17.71 8.80 -33.79
CA HIS A 418 -17.18 8.05 -34.93
C HIS A 418 -15.65 8.19 -34.96
N VAL A 419 -14.96 7.08 -34.97
CA VAL A 419 -13.49 7.03 -34.93
C VAL A 419 -12.97 6.36 -36.20
N THR A 420 -11.99 7.00 -36.85
CA THR A 420 -11.22 6.41 -37.95
C THR A 420 -9.75 6.35 -37.50
N THR A 421 -9.23 5.16 -37.39
CA THR A 421 -7.83 4.93 -37.00
C THR A 421 -6.85 5.23 -38.15
N ARG A 422 -5.57 5.34 -37.85
CA ARG A 422 -4.53 5.62 -38.83
C ARG A 422 -4.38 4.54 -39.91
N ASP A 423 -4.75 3.30 -39.60
CA ASP A 423 -4.75 2.17 -40.56
C ASP A 423 -6.07 2.06 -41.34
N GLY A 424 -7.01 2.99 -41.12
CA GLY A 424 -8.28 3.06 -41.81
C GLY A 424 -9.40 2.20 -41.24
N THR A 425 -9.24 1.65 -40.05
CA THR A 425 -10.32 0.95 -39.35
C THR A 425 -11.32 1.98 -38.82
N GLU A 426 -12.61 1.74 -39.04
CA GLU A 426 -13.70 2.62 -38.62
C GLU A 426 -14.58 1.92 -37.57
N TYR A 427 -14.95 2.64 -36.52
CA TYR A 427 -15.90 2.18 -35.52
C TYR A 427 -16.58 3.34 -34.80
N ASP A 428 -17.73 3.06 -34.16
CA ASP A 428 -18.39 4.00 -33.28
C ASP A 428 -18.06 3.67 -31.81
N LEU A 429 -17.61 4.68 -31.07
CA LEU A 429 -17.29 4.60 -29.67
C LEU A 429 -18.44 5.21 -28.86
N THR A 430 -18.93 4.46 -27.88
CA THR A 430 -20.06 4.85 -27.03
C THR A 430 -19.70 4.78 -25.55
N HIS A 431 -20.58 5.25 -24.68
CA HIS A 431 -20.47 4.97 -23.25
C HIS A 431 -20.36 3.46 -22.99
N GLY A 432 -19.58 3.09 -21.99
CA GLY A 432 -19.36 1.69 -21.63
C GLY A 432 -18.33 0.97 -22.49
N ALA A 433 -17.80 1.61 -23.55
CA ALA A 433 -16.71 1.03 -24.31
C ALA A 433 -15.51 0.75 -23.39
N VAL A 434 -14.99 -0.46 -23.44
CA VAL A 434 -13.79 -0.86 -22.69
C VAL A 434 -12.57 -0.27 -23.39
N SER A 435 -12.00 0.78 -22.83
CA SER A 435 -10.83 1.46 -23.39
C SER A 435 -9.50 0.88 -22.90
N ILE A 436 -9.52 0.22 -21.71
CA ILE A 436 -8.37 -0.49 -21.13
C ILE A 436 -8.83 -1.87 -20.67
N ALA A 437 -8.08 -2.90 -21.05
CA ALA A 437 -8.17 -4.25 -20.50
C ALA A 437 -6.76 -4.67 -20.05
N ALA A 438 -6.54 -4.71 -18.72
CA ALA A 438 -5.22 -4.90 -18.16
C ALA A 438 -5.13 -6.11 -17.24
N ILE A 439 -4.28 -7.07 -17.58
CA ILE A 439 -3.83 -8.11 -16.65
C ILE A 439 -2.63 -7.54 -15.90
N THR A 440 -2.83 -7.19 -14.63
CA THR A 440 -1.90 -6.37 -13.85
C THR A 440 -1.99 -6.65 -12.35
N SER A 441 -1.04 -6.12 -11.58
CA SER A 441 -1.04 -6.12 -10.11
C SER A 441 -0.72 -7.47 -9.45
N CYS A 442 -0.21 -7.39 -8.23
CA CYS A 442 0.13 -8.55 -7.41
C CYS A 442 -1.07 -9.41 -6.99
N THR A 443 -2.28 -8.83 -6.90
CA THR A 443 -3.48 -9.52 -6.40
C THR A 443 -3.76 -10.81 -7.15
N ASN A 444 -3.80 -10.76 -8.47
CA ASN A 444 -4.18 -11.87 -9.32
C ASN A 444 -2.99 -12.53 -10.02
N THR A 445 -1.93 -11.77 -10.35
CA THR A 445 -0.81 -12.32 -11.13
C THR A 445 0.06 -13.30 -10.35
N SER A 446 -0.02 -13.29 -9.02
CA SER A 446 0.59 -14.30 -8.15
C SER A 446 -0.13 -15.65 -8.15
N ASN A 447 -1.31 -15.72 -8.77
CA ASN A 447 -2.14 -16.91 -8.77
C ASN A 447 -2.14 -17.60 -10.12
N PRO A 448 -1.43 -18.73 -10.25
CA PRO A 448 -1.31 -19.45 -11.52
C PRO A 448 -2.65 -19.91 -12.10
N SER A 449 -3.65 -20.22 -11.27
CA SER A 449 -4.93 -20.73 -11.74
C SER A 449 -5.69 -19.70 -12.58
N VAL A 450 -5.74 -18.45 -12.16
CA VAL A 450 -6.40 -17.38 -12.91
C VAL A 450 -5.55 -16.89 -14.08
N MET A 451 -4.22 -16.93 -13.96
CA MET A 451 -3.31 -16.55 -15.04
C MET A 451 -3.34 -17.56 -16.17
N ILE A 452 -3.18 -18.85 -15.89
CA ILE A 452 -3.31 -19.93 -16.88
C ILE A 452 -4.73 -19.96 -17.46
N GLY A 453 -5.76 -19.74 -16.62
CA GLY A 453 -7.15 -19.62 -17.08
C GLY A 453 -7.33 -18.52 -18.12
N ALA A 454 -6.75 -17.35 -17.92
CA ALA A 454 -6.78 -16.23 -18.88
C ALA A 454 -6.09 -16.60 -20.21
N ALA A 455 -4.93 -17.22 -20.15
CA ALA A 455 -4.17 -17.59 -21.34
C ALA A 455 -4.82 -18.76 -22.12
N LEU A 456 -5.46 -19.71 -21.43
CA LEU A 456 -6.26 -20.77 -22.08
C LEU A 456 -7.52 -20.20 -22.73
N LEU A 457 -8.18 -19.22 -22.10
CA LEU A 457 -9.30 -18.52 -22.70
C LEU A 457 -8.87 -17.76 -23.96
N ALA A 458 -7.72 -17.06 -23.91
CA ALA A 458 -7.12 -16.40 -25.05
C ALA A 458 -6.82 -17.41 -26.19
N LYS A 459 -6.26 -18.57 -25.88
CA LYS A 459 -6.00 -19.64 -26.84
C LYS A 459 -7.29 -20.07 -27.54
N LYS A 460 -8.30 -20.45 -26.77
CA LYS A 460 -9.59 -20.88 -27.32
C LYS A 460 -10.28 -19.80 -28.15
N ALA A 461 -10.18 -18.54 -27.73
CA ALA A 461 -10.72 -17.41 -28.48
C ALA A 461 -10.02 -17.23 -29.84
N VAL A 462 -8.70 -17.26 -29.85
CA VAL A 462 -7.89 -17.16 -31.09
C VAL A 462 -8.14 -18.34 -32.03
N GLU A 463 -8.27 -19.55 -31.48
CA GLU A 463 -8.61 -20.75 -32.28
C GLU A 463 -10.02 -20.69 -32.88
N LYS A 464 -10.90 -19.86 -32.32
CA LYS A 464 -12.22 -19.53 -32.87
C LYS A 464 -12.22 -18.30 -33.77
N GLY A 465 -11.07 -17.70 -34.05
CA GLY A 465 -10.94 -16.51 -34.90
C GLY A 465 -11.30 -15.19 -34.24
N LEU A 466 -11.49 -15.16 -32.91
CA LEU A 466 -11.80 -13.92 -32.19
C LEU A 466 -10.57 -13.04 -32.02
N THR A 467 -10.79 -11.74 -31.98
CA THR A 467 -9.76 -10.72 -31.71
C THR A 467 -10.29 -9.71 -30.69
N SER A 468 -9.38 -9.04 -29.97
CA SER A 468 -9.72 -7.88 -29.15
C SER A 468 -10.30 -6.76 -30.01
N LYS A 469 -11.21 -5.95 -29.47
CA LYS A 469 -11.79 -4.82 -30.22
C LYS A 469 -10.72 -3.75 -30.46
N PRO A 470 -10.73 -3.05 -31.60
CA PRO A 470 -9.68 -2.13 -32.01
C PRO A 470 -9.50 -0.90 -31.10
N TRP A 471 -10.51 -0.56 -30.28
CA TRP A 471 -10.44 0.54 -29.34
C TRP A 471 -9.93 0.15 -27.95
N VAL A 472 -9.69 -1.16 -27.69
CA VAL A 472 -9.24 -1.65 -26.40
C VAL A 472 -7.72 -1.68 -26.34
N LYS A 473 -7.17 -0.89 -25.43
CA LYS A 473 -5.76 -1.01 -25.04
C LYS A 473 -5.60 -2.24 -24.15
N THR A 474 -4.91 -3.27 -24.63
CA THR A 474 -4.62 -4.50 -23.88
C THR A 474 -3.20 -4.48 -23.36
N THR A 475 -2.98 -4.91 -22.11
CA THR A 475 -1.66 -4.97 -21.48
C THR A 475 -1.53 -6.18 -20.57
N LEU A 476 -0.30 -6.74 -20.51
CA LEU A 476 0.10 -7.78 -19.58
C LEU A 476 1.29 -7.27 -18.76
N ALA A 477 1.09 -7.11 -17.45
CA ALA A 477 2.14 -6.73 -16.51
C ALA A 477 2.13 -7.71 -15.32
N PRO A 478 2.80 -8.86 -15.44
CA PRO A 478 2.80 -9.89 -14.41
C PRO A 478 3.66 -9.48 -13.21
N GLY A 479 3.42 -10.13 -12.09
CA GLY A 479 4.07 -9.84 -10.82
C GLY A 479 5.45 -10.46 -10.64
N SER A 480 5.86 -11.39 -11.52
CA SER A 480 7.23 -11.93 -11.56
C SER A 480 7.55 -12.53 -12.93
N LYS A 481 8.83 -12.76 -13.19
CA LYS A 481 9.31 -13.43 -14.42
C LYS A 481 8.78 -14.84 -14.55
N VAL A 482 8.57 -15.55 -13.43
CA VAL A 482 8.03 -16.92 -13.40
C VAL A 482 6.71 -17.03 -14.18
N VAL A 483 5.89 -15.96 -14.19
CA VAL A 483 4.64 -15.95 -14.96
C VAL A 483 4.91 -16.03 -16.46
N SER A 484 5.87 -15.27 -16.95
CA SER A 484 6.26 -15.32 -18.38
C SER A 484 6.85 -16.67 -18.74
N ASP A 485 7.67 -17.22 -17.86
CA ASP A 485 8.32 -18.53 -18.07
C ASP A 485 7.31 -19.66 -18.16
N TYR A 486 6.32 -19.73 -17.29
CA TYR A 486 5.32 -20.79 -17.41
C TYR A 486 4.37 -20.58 -18.59
N TYR A 487 4.09 -19.33 -19.01
CA TYR A 487 3.34 -19.06 -20.24
C TYR A 487 4.10 -19.55 -21.48
N GLU A 488 5.39 -19.26 -21.54
CA GLU A 488 6.26 -19.72 -22.63
C GLU A 488 6.34 -21.24 -22.67
N ARG A 489 6.61 -21.87 -21.51
CA ARG A 489 6.70 -23.33 -21.39
C ARG A 489 5.38 -24.04 -21.73
N ALA A 490 4.25 -23.43 -21.41
CA ALA A 490 2.93 -23.93 -21.78
C ALA A 490 2.56 -23.64 -23.25
N GLY A 491 3.36 -22.84 -23.98
CA GLY A 491 3.07 -22.42 -25.35
C GLY A 491 1.85 -21.48 -25.46
N LEU A 492 1.56 -20.71 -24.40
CA LEU A 492 0.38 -19.84 -24.32
C LEU A 492 0.66 -18.39 -24.72
N THR A 493 1.91 -17.91 -24.62
CA THR A 493 2.32 -16.55 -24.97
C THR A 493 1.83 -16.10 -26.36
N PRO A 494 1.95 -16.90 -27.45
CA PRO A 494 1.52 -16.44 -28.76
C PRO A 494 0.02 -16.15 -28.90
N TYR A 495 -0.81 -16.73 -28.07
CA TYR A 495 -2.26 -16.49 -28.07
C TYR A 495 -2.62 -15.19 -27.34
N LEU A 496 -1.95 -14.91 -26.24
CA LEU A 496 -2.06 -13.62 -25.54
C LEU A 496 -1.59 -12.49 -26.46
N ASP A 497 -0.44 -12.66 -27.11
CA ASP A 497 0.12 -11.67 -28.07
C ASP A 497 -0.84 -11.38 -29.21
N LYS A 498 -1.51 -12.39 -29.77
CA LYS A 498 -2.50 -12.21 -30.84
C LYS A 498 -3.72 -11.40 -30.41
N LEU A 499 -4.06 -11.39 -29.13
CA LEU A 499 -5.10 -10.56 -28.58
C LEU A 499 -4.55 -9.19 -28.08
N GLY A 500 -3.27 -8.90 -28.31
CA GLY A 500 -2.62 -7.66 -27.91
C GLY A 500 -2.17 -7.61 -26.46
N PHE A 501 -2.32 -8.69 -25.67
CA PHE A 501 -1.81 -8.79 -24.31
C PHE A 501 -0.32 -9.08 -24.29
N ASN A 502 0.46 -8.20 -24.95
CA ASN A 502 1.92 -8.24 -24.92
C ASN A 502 2.44 -7.82 -23.55
N LEU A 503 3.56 -8.38 -23.15
CA LEU A 503 4.27 -7.99 -21.95
C LEU A 503 4.69 -6.52 -22.05
N VAL A 504 4.28 -5.68 -21.07
CA VAL A 504 4.63 -4.25 -21.03
C VAL A 504 5.64 -3.93 -19.93
N GLY A 505 5.78 -4.77 -18.94
CA GLY A 505 6.70 -4.62 -17.80
C GLY A 505 6.38 -5.62 -16.69
N TYR A 506 7.31 -5.73 -15.73
CA TYR A 506 7.09 -6.41 -14.46
C TYR A 506 6.94 -5.35 -13.38
N GLY A 507 5.71 -5.03 -12.99
CA GLY A 507 5.47 -3.98 -12.03
C GLY A 507 4.00 -3.66 -11.83
N CYS A 508 3.74 -2.83 -10.84
CA CYS A 508 2.40 -2.34 -10.50
C CYS A 508 2.00 -1.20 -11.47
N THR A 509 1.59 -1.56 -12.70
CA THR A 509 1.33 -0.60 -13.79
C THR A 509 -0.04 0.07 -13.67
N THR A 510 -1.07 -0.51 -14.27
CA THR A 510 -2.40 0.11 -14.40
C THR A 510 -3.04 0.44 -13.04
N CYS A 511 -2.90 -0.41 -12.05
CA CYS A 511 -3.50 -0.23 -10.72
C CYS A 511 -2.94 0.99 -9.95
N ILE A 512 -1.70 1.44 -10.23
CA ILE A 512 -1.06 2.60 -9.59
C ILE A 512 -1.16 3.88 -10.42
N GLY A 513 -1.76 3.83 -11.61
CA GLY A 513 -1.85 4.97 -12.50
C GLY A 513 -0.76 5.03 -13.58
N ASN A 514 -0.03 3.94 -13.75
CA ASN A 514 1.00 3.78 -14.78
C ASN A 514 0.46 3.05 -16.03
N SER A 515 -0.84 3.20 -16.30
CA SER A 515 -1.46 2.62 -17.48
C SER A 515 -0.92 3.19 -18.81
N GLY A 516 -0.21 4.32 -18.76
CA GLY A 516 0.21 5.06 -19.94
C GLY A 516 -0.95 5.67 -20.72
N PRO A 517 -0.70 6.23 -21.90
CA PRO A 517 -1.74 6.87 -22.71
C PRO A 517 -2.73 5.84 -23.27
N LEU A 518 -3.97 6.26 -23.50
CA LEU A 518 -4.91 5.51 -24.34
C LEU A 518 -4.43 5.48 -25.80
N ILE A 519 -5.08 4.67 -26.62
CA ILE A 519 -4.97 4.77 -28.08
C ILE A 519 -5.32 6.21 -28.48
N PRO A 520 -4.47 6.94 -29.21
CA PRO A 520 -4.64 8.38 -29.43
C PRO A 520 -6.02 8.78 -29.95
N GLU A 521 -6.54 8.04 -30.94
CA GLU A 521 -7.83 8.30 -31.54
C GLU A 521 -8.99 8.04 -30.55
N VAL A 522 -8.82 7.10 -29.62
CA VAL A 522 -9.78 6.83 -28.53
C VAL A 522 -9.75 7.96 -27.52
N SER A 523 -8.55 8.40 -27.09
CA SER A 523 -8.40 9.52 -26.16
C SER A 523 -9.05 10.81 -26.72
N GLU A 524 -8.80 11.12 -27.99
CA GLU A 524 -9.43 12.27 -28.66
C GLU A 524 -10.95 12.17 -28.65
N ALA A 525 -11.51 11.03 -29.06
CA ALA A 525 -12.95 10.80 -29.12
C ALA A 525 -13.60 10.87 -27.73
N VAL A 526 -12.96 10.30 -26.68
CA VAL A 526 -13.45 10.36 -25.30
C VAL A 526 -13.52 11.79 -24.80
N ASN A 527 -12.48 12.59 -25.04
CA ASN A 527 -12.43 13.98 -24.57
C ASN A 527 -13.37 14.89 -25.38
N ASP A 528 -13.53 14.70 -26.70
CA ASP A 528 -14.40 15.52 -27.55
C ASP A 528 -15.89 15.31 -27.25
N LYS A 529 -16.29 14.09 -26.88
CA LYS A 529 -17.68 13.73 -26.63
C LYS A 529 -18.00 13.50 -25.15
N ASP A 530 -17.04 13.71 -24.26
CA ASP A 530 -17.15 13.45 -22.84
C ASP A 530 -17.68 12.04 -22.51
N LEU A 531 -17.17 11.03 -23.24
CA LEU A 531 -17.64 9.66 -23.11
C LEU A 531 -17.24 9.05 -21.75
N ALA A 532 -18.16 8.35 -21.12
CA ALA A 532 -17.89 7.50 -19.96
C ALA A 532 -17.41 6.13 -20.43
N VAL A 533 -16.13 6.05 -20.78
CA VAL A 533 -15.46 4.78 -21.13
C VAL A 533 -15.00 4.06 -19.88
N VAL A 534 -14.67 2.78 -20.04
CA VAL A 534 -14.45 1.84 -18.96
C VAL A 534 -13.04 1.27 -19.01
N SER A 535 -12.43 1.03 -17.83
CA SER A 535 -11.33 0.10 -17.68
C SER A 535 -11.78 -1.18 -17.00
N VAL A 536 -11.25 -2.32 -17.44
CA VAL A 536 -11.39 -3.63 -16.78
C VAL A 536 -9.98 -4.12 -16.47
N LEU A 537 -9.67 -4.29 -15.18
CA LEU A 537 -8.32 -4.65 -14.74
C LEU A 537 -8.34 -5.70 -13.64
N SER A 538 -7.34 -6.58 -13.64
CA SER A 538 -7.16 -7.60 -12.61
C SER A 538 -6.45 -7.09 -11.34
N GLY A 539 -6.60 -5.80 -11.03
CA GLY A 539 -5.99 -5.13 -9.90
C GLY A 539 -6.77 -5.24 -8.59
N ASN A 540 -6.37 -4.41 -7.63
CA ASN A 540 -7.01 -4.27 -6.31
C ASN A 540 -7.66 -2.90 -6.08
N ARG A 541 -7.41 -1.92 -6.94
CA ARG A 541 -7.97 -0.56 -6.85
C ARG A 541 -8.49 -0.10 -8.19
N ASN A 542 -9.62 0.62 -8.15
CA ASN A 542 -10.35 1.10 -9.33
C ASN A 542 -10.84 2.54 -9.17
N PHE A 543 -10.09 3.36 -8.43
CA PHE A 543 -10.49 4.75 -8.17
C PHE A 543 -10.42 5.61 -9.43
N GLU A 544 -11.45 6.43 -9.64
CA GLU A 544 -11.50 7.42 -10.71
C GLU A 544 -10.29 8.39 -10.63
N GLY A 545 -9.74 8.74 -11.78
CA GLY A 545 -8.58 9.62 -11.89
C GLY A 545 -7.25 8.99 -11.46
N ARG A 546 -7.29 7.75 -10.92
CA ARG A 546 -6.08 7.01 -10.57
C ARG A 546 -5.64 6.07 -11.69
N ILE A 547 -6.57 5.32 -12.29
CA ILE A 547 -6.25 4.30 -13.29
C ILE A 547 -5.76 4.96 -14.58
N ASN A 548 -6.53 5.90 -15.08
CA ASN A 548 -6.20 6.72 -16.24
C ASN A 548 -7.02 8.02 -16.20
N PRO A 549 -6.47 9.18 -16.60
CA PRO A 549 -7.19 10.45 -16.55
C PRO A 549 -8.40 10.54 -17.49
N ASP A 550 -8.39 9.77 -18.60
CA ASP A 550 -9.48 9.78 -19.59
C ASP A 550 -10.58 8.76 -19.27
N VAL A 551 -10.39 7.90 -18.25
CA VAL A 551 -11.29 6.80 -17.93
C VAL A 551 -12.08 7.08 -16.64
N LYS A 552 -13.39 7.17 -16.75
CA LYS A 552 -14.26 7.54 -15.62
C LYS A 552 -14.70 6.34 -14.78
N MET A 553 -14.98 5.20 -15.40
CA MET A 553 -15.58 4.03 -14.75
C MET A 553 -14.60 2.86 -14.78
N ASN A 554 -14.28 2.28 -13.61
CA ASN A 554 -13.22 1.30 -13.49
C ASN A 554 -13.72 0.03 -12.76
N TYR A 555 -13.47 -1.15 -13.35
CA TYR A 555 -13.94 -2.43 -12.83
C TYR A 555 -12.77 -3.38 -12.56
N LEU A 556 -12.77 -3.95 -11.36
CA LEU A 556 -11.88 -5.05 -11.00
C LEU A 556 -12.51 -6.37 -11.45
N ALA A 557 -11.73 -7.22 -12.08
CA ALA A 557 -12.18 -8.51 -12.58
C ALA A 557 -11.04 -9.54 -12.55
N SER A 558 -11.39 -10.81 -12.63
CA SER A 558 -10.37 -11.87 -12.81
C SER A 558 -9.64 -11.72 -14.14
N PRO A 559 -8.39 -12.18 -14.26
CA PRO A 559 -7.65 -12.19 -15.53
C PRO A 559 -8.41 -12.82 -16.70
N PRO A 560 -9.12 -13.96 -16.55
CA PRO A 560 -9.97 -14.48 -17.62
C PRO A 560 -11.09 -13.51 -18.04
N LEU A 561 -11.73 -12.83 -17.09
CA LEU A 561 -12.77 -11.85 -17.40
C LEU A 561 -12.19 -10.58 -18.06
N VAL A 562 -10.97 -10.19 -17.73
CA VAL A 562 -10.25 -9.10 -18.45
C VAL A 562 -10.13 -9.45 -19.94
N VAL A 563 -9.72 -10.67 -20.26
CA VAL A 563 -9.66 -11.14 -21.66
C VAL A 563 -11.03 -11.16 -22.30
N ALA A 564 -12.05 -11.68 -21.61
CA ALA A 564 -13.43 -11.72 -22.11
C ALA A 564 -13.97 -10.32 -22.44
N TYR A 565 -13.71 -9.32 -21.58
CA TYR A 565 -14.13 -7.94 -21.83
C TYR A 565 -13.32 -7.24 -22.94
N ALA A 566 -12.06 -7.62 -23.16
CA ALA A 566 -11.30 -7.17 -24.33
C ALA A 566 -11.92 -7.67 -25.66
N LEU A 567 -12.44 -8.89 -25.66
CA LEU A 567 -13.17 -9.47 -26.79
C LEU A 567 -14.56 -8.84 -26.98
N ALA A 568 -15.29 -8.64 -25.88
CA ALA A 568 -16.61 -8.00 -25.89
C ALA A 568 -16.53 -6.51 -26.27
N GLY A 569 -15.55 -5.81 -25.77
CA GLY A 569 -15.28 -4.38 -26.05
C GLY A 569 -16.21 -3.40 -25.34
N SER A 570 -17.19 -3.84 -24.57
CA SER A 570 -18.16 -2.99 -23.86
C SER A 570 -18.69 -3.65 -22.58
N MET A 571 -18.92 -2.83 -21.55
CA MET A 571 -19.63 -3.26 -20.33
C MET A 571 -21.13 -3.50 -20.53
N THR A 572 -21.70 -3.03 -21.64
CA THR A 572 -23.13 -3.27 -21.98
C THR A 572 -23.40 -4.69 -22.46
N VAL A 573 -22.35 -5.47 -22.77
CA VAL A 573 -22.45 -6.86 -23.21
C VAL A 573 -22.71 -7.78 -22.02
N ASP A 574 -23.76 -8.58 -22.08
CA ASP A 574 -24.01 -9.66 -21.10
C ASP A 574 -23.16 -10.88 -21.49
N LEU A 575 -22.06 -11.13 -20.79
CA LEU A 575 -21.13 -12.20 -21.12
C LEU A 575 -21.73 -13.61 -21.07
N PHE A 576 -22.88 -13.80 -20.41
CA PHE A 576 -23.57 -15.10 -20.40
C PHE A 576 -24.52 -15.28 -21.58
N LYS A 577 -25.05 -14.20 -22.15
CA LYS A 577 -26.13 -14.26 -23.16
C LYS A 577 -25.68 -13.81 -24.54
N ASP A 578 -24.81 -12.81 -24.61
CA ASP A 578 -24.42 -12.18 -25.86
C ASP A 578 -23.17 -12.85 -26.44
N PRO A 579 -23.05 -12.93 -27.77
CA PRO A 579 -21.84 -13.42 -28.40
C PRO A 579 -20.69 -12.41 -28.25
N LEU A 580 -19.48 -12.93 -28.09
CA LEU A 580 -18.25 -12.13 -28.06
C LEU A 580 -17.76 -11.77 -29.48
N GLY A 581 -18.20 -12.51 -30.46
CA GLY A 581 -17.89 -12.36 -31.87
C GLY A 581 -18.37 -13.56 -32.69
N GLN A 582 -17.86 -13.67 -33.90
CA GLN A 582 -18.17 -14.78 -34.82
C GLN A 582 -16.89 -15.52 -35.22
N ASP A 583 -17.01 -16.83 -35.39
CA ASP A 583 -15.95 -17.67 -35.94
C ASP A 583 -15.75 -17.45 -37.46
N GLU A 584 -14.78 -18.15 -38.05
CA GLU A 584 -14.47 -18.06 -39.49
C GLU A 584 -15.66 -18.53 -40.37
N ASP A 585 -16.57 -19.35 -39.84
CA ASP A 585 -17.77 -19.83 -40.52
C ASP A 585 -19.00 -18.92 -40.33
N GLY A 586 -18.84 -17.83 -39.54
CA GLY A 586 -19.89 -16.88 -39.21
C GLY A 586 -20.84 -17.33 -38.10
N ASN A 587 -20.48 -18.33 -37.29
CA ASN A 587 -21.26 -18.75 -36.13
C ASN A 587 -20.91 -17.86 -34.93
N ASP A 588 -21.92 -17.52 -34.13
CA ASP A 588 -21.73 -16.79 -32.88
C ASP A 588 -20.92 -17.59 -31.88
N VAL A 589 -19.92 -16.95 -31.29
CA VAL A 589 -19.05 -17.52 -30.24
C VAL A 589 -19.36 -16.83 -28.91
N PHE A 590 -19.72 -17.61 -27.92
CA PHE A 590 -20.10 -17.17 -26.59
C PHE A 590 -18.96 -17.44 -25.59
N MET A 591 -18.98 -16.75 -24.44
CA MET A 591 -17.99 -16.99 -23.37
C MET A 591 -17.93 -18.45 -22.94
N ARG A 592 -19.06 -19.13 -22.83
CA ARG A 592 -19.12 -20.57 -22.47
C ARG A 592 -18.39 -21.49 -23.45
N ASP A 593 -18.21 -21.06 -24.71
CA ASP A 593 -17.54 -21.88 -25.74
C ASP A 593 -16.02 -21.82 -25.62
N ILE A 594 -15.50 -20.81 -24.93
CA ILE A 594 -14.06 -20.55 -24.78
C ILE A 594 -13.58 -20.56 -23.33
N TRP A 595 -14.50 -20.66 -22.34
CA TRP A 595 -14.10 -20.73 -20.92
C TRP A 595 -13.39 -22.06 -20.64
N PRO A 596 -12.16 -22.03 -20.06
CA PRO A 596 -11.44 -23.29 -19.74
C PRO A 596 -12.07 -23.98 -18.52
N SER A 597 -12.08 -25.30 -18.52
CA SER A 597 -12.46 -26.08 -17.34
C SER A 597 -11.35 -26.04 -16.28
N ALA A 598 -11.72 -26.27 -15.01
CA ALA A 598 -10.77 -26.34 -13.90
C ALA A 598 -9.67 -27.39 -14.19
N LYS A 599 -10.06 -28.56 -14.76
CA LYS A 599 -9.11 -29.61 -15.09
C LYS A 599 -8.10 -29.20 -16.16
N GLU A 600 -8.50 -28.47 -17.21
CA GLU A 600 -7.55 -27.97 -18.21
C GLU A 600 -6.52 -27.04 -17.57
N VAL A 601 -6.95 -26.18 -16.65
CA VAL A 601 -6.07 -25.26 -15.90
C VAL A 601 -5.09 -26.05 -15.02
N GLU A 602 -5.59 -27.01 -14.23
CA GLU A 602 -4.77 -27.88 -13.36
C GLU A 602 -3.73 -28.68 -14.15
N ASP A 603 -4.13 -29.27 -15.28
CA ASP A 603 -3.25 -30.05 -16.14
C ASP A 603 -2.08 -29.19 -16.69
N VAL A 604 -2.35 -27.94 -17.06
CA VAL A 604 -1.30 -27.01 -17.51
C VAL A 604 -0.40 -26.58 -16.36
N ILE A 605 -0.96 -26.25 -15.19
CA ILE A 605 -0.18 -25.91 -13.99
C ILE A 605 0.79 -27.05 -13.66
N ALA A 606 0.30 -28.28 -13.60
CA ALA A 606 1.12 -29.45 -13.27
C ALA A 606 2.26 -29.72 -14.28
N GLN A 607 2.07 -29.33 -15.55
CA GLN A 607 3.08 -29.52 -16.60
C GLN A 607 4.05 -28.37 -16.74
N ALA A 608 3.60 -27.14 -16.52
CA ALA A 608 4.34 -25.93 -16.84
C ALA A 608 5.11 -25.33 -15.65
N ILE A 609 4.60 -25.47 -14.42
CA ILE A 609 5.17 -24.81 -13.25
C ILE A 609 6.05 -25.77 -12.46
N THR A 610 7.31 -25.38 -12.24
CA THR A 610 8.29 -26.18 -11.50
C THR A 610 9.11 -25.32 -10.55
N SER A 611 9.61 -25.89 -9.47
CA SER A 611 10.49 -25.22 -8.51
C SER A 611 11.76 -24.66 -9.15
N GLU A 612 12.26 -25.29 -10.22
CA GLU A 612 13.43 -24.82 -10.95
C GLU A 612 13.26 -23.41 -11.53
N MET A 613 12.06 -23.04 -11.97
CA MET A 613 11.78 -21.67 -12.46
C MET A 613 12.05 -20.64 -11.39
N PHE A 614 11.51 -20.85 -10.20
CA PHE A 614 11.70 -19.94 -9.08
C PHE A 614 13.17 -19.83 -8.66
N THR A 615 13.86 -20.96 -8.55
CA THR A 615 15.29 -20.96 -8.17
C THR A 615 16.17 -20.31 -9.22
N THR A 616 15.82 -20.41 -10.49
CA THR A 616 16.56 -19.77 -11.59
C THR A 616 16.32 -18.26 -11.62
N ASP A 617 15.04 -17.82 -11.57
CA ASP A 617 14.69 -16.42 -11.69
C ASP A 617 15.13 -15.58 -10.49
N TYR A 618 15.18 -16.18 -9.32
CA TYR A 618 15.59 -15.51 -8.08
C TYR A 618 17.05 -15.76 -7.66
N ALA A 619 17.82 -16.57 -8.42
CA ALA A 619 19.21 -16.93 -8.07
C ALA A 619 20.10 -15.72 -7.75
N ASP A 620 19.90 -14.62 -8.45
CA ASP A 620 20.73 -13.42 -8.34
C ASP A 620 19.86 -12.13 -8.31
N VAL A 621 18.76 -12.19 -7.56
CA VAL A 621 17.69 -11.17 -7.57
C VAL A 621 18.18 -9.75 -7.23
N PHE A 622 19.25 -9.62 -6.43
CA PHE A 622 19.80 -8.32 -6.01
C PHE A 622 20.90 -7.78 -6.92
N ALA A 623 21.45 -8.57 -7.83
CA ALA A 623 22.57 -8.16 -8.71
C ALA A 623 22.10 -7.26 -9.85
N GLY A 624 20.89 -7.50 -10.37
CA GLY A 624 20.33 -6.77 -11.48
C GLY A 624 20.96 -7.08 -12.85
N ASP A 625 20.40 -6.46 -13.86
CA ASP A 625 20.87 -6.55 -15.25
C ASP A 625 22.09 -5.63 -15.51
N GLU A 626 22.58 -5.66 -16.75
CA GLU A 626 23.73 -4.82 -17.14
C GLU A 626 23.40 -3.31 -17.11
N LYS A 627 22.14 -2.92 -17.30
CA LYS A 627 21.72 -1.52 -17.19
C LYS A 627 21.85 -1.04 -15.75
N TRP A 628 21.37 -1.84 -14.78
CA TRP A 628 21.52 -1.55 -13.36
C TRP A 628 22.99 -1.51 -12.91
N LYS A 629 23.78 -2.51 -13.30
CA LYS A 629 25.19 -2.60 -12.94
C LYS A 629 26.05 -1.45 -13.51
N SER A 630 25.69 -0.92 -14.66
CA SER A 630 26.40 0.16 -15.33
C SER A 630 26.05 1.57 -14.83
N LEU A 631 25.06 1.72 -13.94
CA LEU A 631 24.72 3.03 -13.40
C LEU A 631 25.90 3.62 -12.61
N PRO A 632 26.34 4.86 -12.90
CA PRO A 632 27.36 5.53 -12.09
C PRO A 632 26.87 5.67 -10.66
N THR A 633 27.71 5.30 -9.71
CA THR A 633 27.34 5.31 -8.29
C THR A 633 28.33 6.18 -7.53
N PRO A 634 27.89 7.22 -6.79
CA PRO A 634 28.79 7.98 -5.94
C PRO A 634 29.41 7.10 -4.85
N ASP A 635 30.66 7.33 -4.53
CA ASP A 635 31.33 6.69 -3.40
C ASP A 635 31.14 7.55 -2.13
N GLY A 636 31.02 6.92 -0.97
CA GLY A 636 31.00 7.62 0.31
C GLY A 636 29.93 7.16 1.28
N LYS A 637 30.14 7.50 2.58
CA LYS A 637 29.19 7.19 3.66
C LYS A 637 27.97 8.13 3.68
N THR A 638 28.14 9.35 3.15
CA THR A 638 27.10 10.35 2.94
C THR A 638 26.85 10.50 1.45
N PHE A 639 25.63 10.84 1.08
CA PHE A 639 25.27 11.05 -0.33
C PHE A 639 25.78 12.41 -0.83
N ALA A 640 26.34 12.44 -2.04
CA ALA A 640 26.71 13.69 -2.70
C ALA A 640 25.48 14.26 -3.39
N TRP A 641 24.78 15.17 -2.72
CA TRP A 641 23.57 15.81 -3.25
C TRP A 641 23.87 16.67 -4.46
N ASP A 642 23.07 16.53 -5.49
CA ASP A 642 23.10 17.36 -6.68
C ASP A 642 21.99 18.42 -6.59
N GLU A 643 22.39 19.69 -6.52
CA GLU A 643 21.43 20.81 -6.42
C GLU A 643 20.58 21.00 -7.68
N ASP A 644 21.03 20.49 -8.82
CA ASP A 644 20.30 20.54 -10.09
C ASP A 644 19.36 19.33 -10.27
N SER A 645 19.44 18.31 -9.39
CA SER A 645 18.57 17.14 -9.47
C SER A 645 17.10 17.53 -9.31
N THR A 646 16.26 16.98 -10.17
CA THR A 646 14.80 17.13 -10.09
C THR A 646 14.09 15.89 -9.53
N TYR A 647 14.84 14.85 -9.14
CA TYR A 647 14.33 13.62 -8.55
C TYR A 647 14.75 13.38 -7.10
N VAL A 648 15.96 13.76 -6.71
CA VAL A 648 16.53 13.49 -5.39
C VAL A 648 17.14 14.77 -4.82
N ARG A 649 16.51 15.31 -3.78
CA ARG A 649 16.96 16.55 -3.13
C ARG A 649 16.97 16.38 -1.62
N LYS A 650 17.97 17.00 -0.97
CA LYS A 650 18.06 17.02 0.49
C LYS A 650 16.86 17.79 1.08
N PRO A 651 16.00 17.14 1.88
CA PRO A 651 14.91 17.84 2.56
C PRO A 651 15.40 18.63 3.78
N PRO A 652 14.71 19.71 4.18
CA PRO A 652 15.17 20.63 5.22
C PRO A 652 14.80 20.19 6.65
N TYR A 653 14.50 18.90 6.90
CA TYR A 653 13.95 18.44 8.18
C TYR A 653 14.87 18.68 9.40
N PHE A 654 16.18 18.74 9.17
CA PHE A 654 17.18 18.90 10.22
C PHE A 654 17.90 20.26 10.18
N ASP A 655 17.48 21.19 9.31
CA ASP A 655 18.12 22.49 9.19
C ASP A 655 17.97 23.27 10.49
N GLY A 656 19.10 23.66 11.07
CA GLY A 656 19.13 24.39 12.36
C GLY A 656 18.66 23.58 13.57
N MET A 657 18.60 22.22 13.46
CA MET A 657 18.20 21.37 14.57
C MET A 657 19.14 21.50 15.76
N PRO A 658 18.62 21.89 16.96
CA PRO A 658 19.47 21.96 18.17
C PRO A 658 19.74 20.57 18.75
N ASP A 659 20.82 20.47 19.54
CA ASP A 659 21.22 19.24 20.23
C ASP A 659 20.12 18.69 21.16
N GLU A 660 19.47 19.58 21.92
CA GLU A 660 18.32 19.23 22.75
C GLU A 660 17.05 19.86 22.16
N PRO A 661 15.90 19.19 22.27
CA PRO A 661 14.65 19.74 21.74
C PRO A 661 14.25 21.03 22.45
N ALA A 662 13.74 22.00 21.69
CA ALA A 662 13.10 23.18 22.26
C ALA A 662 11.82 22.75 23.02
N PRO A 663 11.46 23.45 24.11
CA PRO A 663 10.17 23.25 24.77
C PRO A 663 9.00 23.38 23.80
N VAL A 664 7.99 22.54 23.98
CA VAL A 664 6.72 22.67 23.25
C VAL A 664 6.02 23.94 23.71
N GLU A 665 5.54 24.73 22.76
CA GLU A 665 4.81 25.96 23.02
C GLU A 665 3.34 25.82 22.61
N ASP A 666 2.48 26.62 23.22
CA ASP A 666 1.11 26.81 22.74
C ASP A 666 1.14 27.45 21.35
N ILE A 667 0.19 27.12 20.50
CA ILE A 667 0.11 27.67 19.15
C ILE A 667 -0.81 28.90 19.18
N ALA A 668 -0.30 30.05 18.75
CA ALA A 668 -1.05 31.30 18.73
C ALA A 668 -1.20 31.84 17.30
N ASP A 669 -2.32 32.47 17.05
CA ASP A 669 -2.61 33.25 15.85
C ASP A 669 -2.47 32.49 14.53
N ALA A 670 -2.79 31.17 14.55
CA ALA A 670 -2.73 30.33 13.35
C ALA A 670 -3.83 30.69 12.35
N ARG A 671 -3.49 30.68 11.07
CA ARG A 671 -4.45 30.86 9.97
C ARG A 671 -4.87 29.52 9.37
N VAL A 672 -6.11 29.45 8.89
CA VAL A 672 -6.61 28.26 8.21
C VAL A 672 -6.08 28.23 6.78
N LEU A 673 -5.31 27.17 6.46
CA LEU A 673 -4.82 26.95 5.09
C LEU A 673 -5.90 26.26 4.24
N LEU A 674 -6.61 25.29 4.82
CA LEU A 674 -7.68 24.55 4.15
C LEU A 674 -8.82 24.26 5.12
N LYS A 675 -10.05 24.35 4.61
CA LYS A 675 -11.26 23.82 5.24
C LYS A 675 -11.86 22.74 4.32
N LEU A 676 -11.76 21.50 4.76
CA LEU A 676 -12.04 20.29 3.97
C LEU A 676 -13.28 19.57 4.52
N GLY A 677 -13.95 18.80 3.67
CA GLY A 677 -15.05 17.92 4.07
C GLY A 677 -14.60 16.53 4.51
N ASP A 678 -15.54 15.59 4.46
CA ASP A 678 -15.33 14.19 4.84
C ASP A 678 -14.52 13.41 3.80
N SER A 679 -13.93 12.29 4.25
CA SER A 679 -13.26 11.27 3.42
C SER A 679 -12.16 11.84 2.50
N VAL A 680 -11.43 12.84 2.98
CA VAL A 680 -10.25 13.37 2.29
C VAL A 680 -9.12 12.35 2.44
N THR A 681 -8.79 11.69 1.35
CA THR A 681 -7.81 10.61 1.31
C THR A 681 -6.36 11.13 1.26
N THR A 682 -5.40 10.25 1.54
CA THR A 682 -3.98 10.55 1.34
C THR A 682 -3.63 10.86 -0.13
N ASP A 683 -4.41 10.35 -1.10
CA ASP A 683 -4.30 10.72 -2.52
C ASP A 683 -4.74 12.16 -2.78
N HIS A 684 -5.71 12.67 -2.04
CA HIS A 684 -6.11 14.07 -2.10
C HIS A 684 -5.03 15.00 -1.52
N ILE A 685 -4.41 14.56 -0.43
CA ILE A 685 -3.39 15.36 0.27
C ILE A 685 -2.06 15.32 -0.49
N SER A 686 -1.61 14.14 -0.90
CA SER A 686 -0.35 13.94 -1.64
C SER A 686 -0.59 13.06 -2.87
N PRO A 687 -0.82 13.66 -4.04
CA PRO A 687 -1.10 12.92 -5.26
C PRO A 687 0.12 12.08 -5.72
N ALA A 688 -0.15 10.99 -6.44
CA ALA A 688 0.88 10.15 -7.05
C ALA A 688 0.91 10.25 -8.57
N GLY A 689 -0.18 10.73 -9.18
CA GLY A 689 -0.40 10.76 -10.64
C GLY A 689 0.42 11.80 -11.38
N ALA A 690 0.04 12.05 -12.63
CA ALA A 690 0.70 12.97 -13.54
C ALA A 690 0.76 14.41 -13.03
N ILE A 691 1.85 15.10 -13.32
CA ILE A 691 2.08 16.51 -12.96
C ILE A 691 1.56 17.40 -14.09
N LYS A 692 0.61 18.28 -13.78
CA LYS A 692 0.08 19.25 -14.75
C LYS A 692 1.07 20.37 -15.01
N LYS A 693 1.20 20.77 -16.29
CA LYS A 693 2.13 21.82 -16.72
C LYS A 693 1.95 23.14 -15.98
N ASP A 694 0.70 23.55 -15.77
CA ASP A 694 0.35 24.84 -15.17
C ASP A 694 0.31 24.82 -13.64
N SER A 695 0.54 23.63 -13.02
CA SER A 695 0.63 23.52 -11.56
C SER A 695 1.94 24.12 -11.04
N PRO A 696 1.99 24.47 -9.73
CA PRO A 696 3.25 24.93 -9.11
C PRO A 696 4.42 23.95 -9.32
N ALA A 697 4.16 22.64 -9.24
CA ALA A 697 5.15 21.59 -9.50
C ALA A 697 5.59 21.54 -10.98
N GLY A 698 4.64 21.69 -11.90
CA GLY A 698 4.95 21.72 -13.35
C GLY A 698 5.78 22.94 -13.74
N LYS A 699 5.48 24.10 -13.17
CA LYS A 699 6.29 25.32 -13.35
C LYS A 699 7.70 25.14 -12.80
N TYR A 700 7.84 24.60 -11.58
CA TYR A 700 9.13 24.29 -10.97
C TYR A 700 9.98 23.39 -11.90
N LEU A 701 9.41 22.31 -12.40
CA LEU A 701 10.11 21.39 -13.31
C LEU A 701 10.52 22.09 -14.62
N ALA A 702 9.63 22.90 -15.19
CA ALA A 702 9.92 23.65 -16.41
C ALA A 702 11.05 24.68 -16.21
N ASP A 703 11.07 25.36 -15.06
CA ASP A 703 12.12 26.32 -14.68
C ASP A 703 13.50 25.63 -14.51
N HIS A 704 13.50 24.31 -14.16
CA HIS A 704 14.69 23.48 -14.12
C HIS A 704 14.99 22.78 -15.46
N GLY A 705 14.33 23.20 -16.55
CA GLY A 705 14.61 22.72 -17.90
C GLY A 705 13.99 21.36 -18.24
N VAL A 706 13.14 20.78 -17.39
CA VAL A 706 12.44 19.53 -17.67
C VAL A 706 11.30 19.77 -18.64
N GLN A 707 11.23 19.02 -19.73
CA GLN A 707 10.15 19.12 -20.71
C GLN A 707 8.88 18.44 -20.17
N GLN A 708 7.69 18.91 -20.56
CA GLN A 708 6.42 18.36 -20.07
C GLN A 708 6.29 16.84 -20.24
N ARG A 709 6.76 16.31 -21.36
CA ARG A 709 6.76 14.85 -21.63
C ARG A 709 7.61 14.05 -20.63
N ASP A 710 8.56 14.72 -19.96
CA ASP A 710 9.53 14.14 -19.04
C ASP A 710 9.21 14.49 -17.58
N PHE A 711 8.05 15.11 -17.29
CA PHE A 711 7.62 15.44 -15.92
C PHE A 711 7.46 14.19 -15.07
N ASN A 712 7.11 13.07 -15.71
CA ASN A 712 6.79 11.83 -15.01
C ASN A 712 5.61 12.05 -14.04
N SER A 713 5.62 11.44 -12.87
CA SER A 713 4.54 11.53 -11.89
C SER A 713 5.04 12.07 -10.56
N TYR A 714 4.12 12.54 -9.70
CA TYR A 714 4.45 12.87 -8.31
C TYR A 714 5.03 11.64 -7.59
N GLY A 715 4.51 10.43 -7.85
CA GLY A 715 5.01 9.20 -7.26
C GLY A 715 6.50 8.98 -7.52
N SER A 716 6.95 9.17 -8.75
CA SER A 716 8.35 9.01 -9.13
C SER A 716 9.29 10.10 -8.58
N ARG A 717 8.73 11.25 -8.15
CA ARG A 717 9.50 12.41 -7.67
C ARG A 717 9.44 12.61 -6.15
N ARG A 718 8.96 11.61 -5.40
CA ARG A 718 8.86 11.66 -3.94
C ARG A 718 10.20 11.84 -3.21
N GLY A 719 11.32 11.60 -3.87
CA GLY A 719 12.66 11.94 -3.37
C GLY A 719 13.01 13.45 -3.49
N ASN A 720 12.14 14.27 -4.09
CA ASN A 720 12.32 15.70 -4.23
C ASN A 720 11.22 16.47 -3.48
N HIS A 721 11.55 16.97 -2.30
CA HIS A 721 10.61 17.73 -1.45
C HIS A 721 10.06 18.99 -2.14
N GLU A 722 10.83 19.64 -3.02
CA GLU A 722 10.41 20.84 -3.75
C GLU A 722 9.24 20.56 -4.71
N VAL A 723 9.25 19.42 -5.38
CA VAL A 723 8.12 18.96 -6.20
C VAL A 723 6.95 18.58 -5.30
N MET A 724 7.21 17.84 -4.22
CA MET A 724 6.15 17.30 -3.37
C MET A 724 5.38 18.36 -2.60
N ILE A 725 6.03 19.39 -2.06
CA ILE A 725 5.32 20.48 -1.37
C ILE A 725 4.43 21.29 -2.33
N ARG A 726 4.84 21.41 -3.59
CA ARG A 726 4.05 22.06 -4.64
C ARG A 726 2.88 21.22 -5.12
N GLY A 727 2.91 19.91 -4.86
CA GLY A 727 1.84 18.96 -5.14
C GLY A 727 0.94 18.69 -3.92
N THR A 728 1.36 19.08 -2.72
CA THR A 728 0.58 18.84 -1.50
C THR A 728 -0.73 19.61 -1.55
N PHE A 729 -1.85 18.90 -1.33
CA PHE A 729 -3.23 19.36 -1.52
C PHE A 729 -3.57 19.79 -2.96
N ALA A 730 -2.82 19.37 -3.96
CA ALA A 730 -3.04 19.75 -5.36
C ALA A 730 -3.78 18.68 -6.19
N ASN A 731 -4.40 17.68 -5.55
CA ASN A 731 -5.22 16.71 -6.27
C ASN A 731 -6.39 17.40 -6.97
N ILE A 732 -6.61 17.06 -8.24
CA ILE A 732 -7.62 17.71 -9.10
C ILE A 732 -9.06 17.58 -8.60
N ARG A 733 -9.35 16.67 -7.69
CA ARG A 733 -10.67 16.45 -7.09
C ARG A 733 -10.82 17.07 -5.70
N LEU A 734 -9.75 17.65 -5.16
CA LEU A 734 -9.83 18.29 -3.85
C LEU A 734 -10.72 19.53 -3.91
N ARG A 735 -11.64 19.65 -2.97
CA ARG A 735 -12.51 20.82 -2.80
C ARG A 735 -12.21 21.49 -1.47
N ASN A 736 -11.69 22.70 -1.53
CA ASN A 736 -11.45 23.53 -0.37
C ASN A 736 -12.59 24.55 -0.20
N GLN A 737 -13.29 24.50 0.93
CA GLN A 737 -14.41 25.37 1.23
C GLN A 737 -14.00 26.86 1.36
N LEU A 738 -12.72 27.16 1.59
CA LEU A 738 -12.18 28.52 1.56
C LEU A 738 -12.12 29.11 0.15
N ALA A 739 -12.11 28.27 -0.88
CA ALA A 739 -12.07 28.69 -2.28
C ALA A 739 -13.26 28.08 -3.05
N PRO A 740 -14.50 28.44 -2.73
CA PRO A 740 -15.68 27.84 -3.33
C PRO A 740 -15.70 28.05 -4.86
N GLY A 741 -16.14 27.01 -5.59
CA GLY A 741 -16.17 27.03 -7.04
C GLY A 741 -14.85 26.64 -7.71
N THR A 742 -13.82 26.28 -6.94
CA THR A 742 -12.57 25.73 -7.45
C THR A 742 -12.46 24.22 -7.15
N GLU A 743 -11.75 23.49 -8.00
CA GLU A 743 -11.29 22.13 -7.75
C GLU A 743 -9.77 22.10 -7.89
N GLY A 744 -9.09 21.29 -7.05
CA GLY A 744 -7.65 21.21 -7.03
C GLY A 744 -6.99 21.96 -5.90
N GLY A 745 -5.70 22.27 -6.06
CA GLY A 745 -4.85 22.86 -5.04
C GLY A 745 -5.03 24.36 -4.84
N PHE A 746 -6.24 24.83 -4.62
CA PHE A 746 -6.54 26.25 -4.40
C PHE A 746 -6.99 26.53 -2.98
N THR A 747 -6.59 27.69 -2.49
CA THR A 747 -7.04 28.27 -1.21
C THR A 747 -7.21 29.76 -1.32
N ARG A 748 -7.67 30.37 -0.23
CA ARG A 748 -7.80 31.81 -0.10
C ARG A 748 -6.65 32.35 0.75
N ASP A 749 -5.86 33.24 0.17
CA ASP A 749 -4.79 33.93 0.88
C ASP A 749 -5.37 35.08 1.70
N LEU A 750 -5.35 34.93 3.01
CA LEU A 750 -5.83 35.91 3.97
C LEU A 750 -4.67 36.71 4.62
N SER A 751 -3.44 36.63 4.09
CA SER A 751 -2.25 37.32 4.66
C SER A 751 -2.30 38.85 4.50
N GLY A 752 -3.16 39.37 3.63
CA GLY A 752 -3.23 40.77 3.24
C GLY A 752 -3.93 41.74 4.22
N GLY A 753 -4.26 41.36 5.46
CA GLY A 753 -4.76 42.23 6.50
C GLY A 753 -6.26 42.20 6.82
N ALA A 754 -6.71 42.98 7.78
CA ALA A 754 -7.99 42.94 8.50
C ALA A 754 -9.29 43.19 7.71
N ASN A 755 -9.24 43.34 6.40
CA ASN A 755 -10.42 43.64 5.58
C ASN A 755 -10.92 42.51 4.68
N GLY A 756 -10.48 41.26 4.92
CA GLY A 756 -11.20 40.05 4.51
C GLY A 756 -11.29 39.74 3.01
N GLU A 757 -10.76 40.53 2.10
CA GLU A 757 -10.73 40.26 0.67
C GLU A 757 -9.44 39.47 0.28
N GLY A 758 -9.37 38.21 0.71
CA GLY A 758 -8.28 37.32 0.28
C GLY A 758 -8.44 36.89 -1.19
N SER A 759 -7.35 36.86 -1.94
CA SER A 759 -7.34 36.35 -3.30
C SER A 759 -7.26 34.81 -3.31
N VAL A 760 -7.97 34.17 -4.25
CA VAL A 760 -7.80 32.76 -4.51
C VAL A 760 -6.45 32.56 -5.19
N THR A 761 -5.64 31.68 -4.62
CA THR A 761 -4.31 31.30 -5.13
C THR A 761 -4.03 29.82 -4.89
N SER A 762 -2.88 29.30 -5.34
CA SER A 762 -2.51 27.93 -5.01
C SER A 762 -2.20 27.77 -3.51
N VAL A 763 -2.46 26.58 -2.98
CA VAL A 763 -2.14 26.24 -1.57
C VAL A 763 -0.65 26.49 -1.30
N PHE A 764 0.21 26.10 -2.23
CA PHE A 764 1.65 26.31 -2.13
C PHE A 764 2.01 27.81 -2.02
N GLU A 765 1.53 28.67 -2.95
CA GLU A 765 1.85 30.10 -2.93
C GLU A 765 1.31 30.82 -1.70
N ALA A 766 0.14 30.42 -1.19
CA ALA A 766 -0.39 30.93 0.06
C ALA A 766 0.51 30.53 1.25
N SER A 767 0.91 29.27 1.33
CA SER A 767 1.76 28.78 2.42
C SER A 767 3.11 29.47 2.47
N GLU A 768 3.76 29.72 1.32
CA GLU A 768 5.02 30.47 1.23
C GLU A 768 4.91 31.88 1.86
N LYS A 769 3.80 32.56 1.61
CA LYS A 769 3.56 33.89 2.20
C LYS A 769 3.38 33.82 3.72
N TYR A 770 2.63 32.85 4.22
CA TYR A 770 2.44 32.65 5.66
C TYR A 770 3.74 32.28 6.36
N ILE A 771 4.53 31.37 5.76
CA ILE A 771 5.85 30.98 6.28
C ILE A 771 6.77 32.20 6.36
N ALA A 772 6.83 33.01 5.28
CA ALA A 772 7.63 34.23 5.25
C ALA A 772 7.20 35.27 6.31
N ALA A 773 5.92 35.26 6.67
CA ALA A 773 5.37 36.10 7.72
C ALA A 773 5.51 35.51 9.14
N GLY A 774 6.02 34.28 9.28
CA GLY A 774 6.07 33.57 10.55
C GLY A 774 4.70 33.19 11.12
N THR A 775 3.66 33.09 10.28
CA THR A 775 2.29 32.76 10.68
C THR A 775 2.08 31.26 10.68
N PRO A 776 1.76 30.62 11.82
CA PRO A 776 1.45 29.20 11.84
C PRO A 776 0.13 28.92 11.11
N LEU A 777 0.01 27.69 10.59
CA LEU A 777 -1.15 27.26 9.81
C LEU A 777 -1.89 26.11 10.48
N VAL A 778 -3.20 26.01 10.21
CA VAL A 778 -4.08 24.93 10.64
C VAL A 778 -4.92 24.42 9.46
N VAL A 779 -5.22 23.13 9.45
CA VAL A 779 -6.17 22.49 8.52
C VAL A 779 -7.41 22.08 9.31
N LEU A 780 -8.59 22.42 8.80
CA LEU A 780 -9.88 21.94 9.29
C LEU A 780 -10.38 20.83 8.36
N ALA A 781 -10.76 19.68 8.92
CA ALA A 781 -11.18 18.51 8.14
C ALA A 781 -12.41 17.84 8.76
N GLY A 782 -13.11 17.05 7.96
CA GLY A 782 -14.26 16.27 8.38
C GLY A 782 -13.88 14.86 8.87
N LYS A 783 -14.73 13.87 8.56
CA LYS A 783 -14.57 12.47 8.96
C LYS A 783 -13.55 11.74 8.09
N GLU A 784 -12.92 10.72 8.67
CA GLU A 784 -12.01 9.80 7.98
C GLU A 784 -10.84 10.52 7.28
N TYR A 785 -10.32 11.58 7.90
CA TYR A 785 -9.21 12.36 7.32
C TYR A 785 -7.95 11.51 7.17
N GLY A 786 -7.39 11.48 5.96
CA GLY A 786 -6.19 10.72 5.63
C GLY A 786 -6.42 9.24 5.31
N SER A 787 -7.66 8.85 4.98
CA SER A 787 -7.95 7.48 4.53
C SER A 787 -7.23 7.14 3.21
N GLY A 788 -7.09 5.84 2.91
CA GLY A 788 -6.46 5.34 1.69
C GLY A 788 -5.06 4.80 1.89
N SER A 789 -4.17 4.99 0.90
CA SER A 789 -2.80 4.45 0.92
C SER A 789 -1.94 5.06 2.03
N SER A 790 -1.02 4.25 2.60
CA SER A 790 0.03 4.76 3.49
C SER A 790 0.95 5.73 2.75
N ARG A 791 0.85 7.01 3.03
CA ARG A 791 1.68 8.05 2.40
C ARG A 791 2.21 9.01 3.44
N ASP A 792 3.48 8.88 3.73
CA ASP A 792 4.23 9.79 4.60
C ASP A 792 4.23 11.23 4.06
N TRP A 793 4.30 11.41 2.73
CA TRP A 793 4.23 12.72 2.11
C TRP A 793 2.93 13.48 2.38
N ALA A 794 1.84 12.80 2.73
CA ALA A 794 0.63 13.48 3.20
C ALA A 794 0.89 14.25 4.52
N ALA A 795 1.79 13.77 5.36
CA ALA A 795 2.21 14.45 6.59
C ALA A 795 3.46 15.32 6.37
N LYS A 796 4.48 14.83 5.65
CA LYS A 796 5.70 15.58 5.31
C LYS A 796 5.36 16.89 4.59
N GLY A 797 4.54 16.80 3.53
CA GLY A 797 4.10 17.99 2.79
C GLY A 797 3.28 18.95 3.65
N THR A 798 2.37 18.43 4.46
CA THR A 798 1.56 19.23 5.40
C THR A 798 2.47 19.99 6.37
N ALA A 799 3.46 19.35 6.97
CA ALA A 799 4.42 19.99 7.86
C ALA A 799 5.27 21.05 7.16
N LEU A 800 5.79 20.76 5.96
CA LEU A 800 6.62 21.66 5.18
C LEU A 800 5.86 22.87 4.64
N LEU A 801 4.54 22.77 4.47
CA LEU A 801 3.68 23.93 4.17
C LEU A 801 3.40 24.82 5.40
N GLY A 802 4.02 24.54 6.55
CA GLY A 802 3.88 25.36 7.76
C GLY A 802 2.67 25.03 8.63
N VAL A 803 1.96 23.95 8.36
CA VAL A 803 0.83 23.50 9.19
C VAL A 803 1.35 22.97 10.52
N LYS A 804 0.81 23.49 11.63
CA LYS A 804 1.17 23.10 13.00
C LYS A 804 0.16 22.22 13.66
N ALA A 805 -1.10 22.32 13.26
CA ALA A 805 -2.18 21.49 13.78
C ALA A 805 -3.19 21.15 12.67
N VAL A 806 -3.84 20.01 12.83
CA VAL A 806 -5.01 19.61 12.05
C VAL A 806 -6.15 19.34 13.03
N ILE A 807 -7.35 19.86 12.77
CA ILE A 807 -8.56 19.54 13.52
C ILE A 807 -9.48 18.75 12.60
N ALA A 808 -9.83 17.52 12.95
CA ALA A 808 -10.73 16.69 12.17
C ALA A 808 -11.85 16.09 13.03
N GLU A 809 -12.94 15.65 12.41
CA GLU A 809 -13.98 14.88 13.13
C GLU A 809 -13.50 13.48 13.45
N SER A 810 -12.71 12.86 12.56
CA SER A 810 -12.01 11.60 12.80
C SER A 810 -10.82 11.44 11.85
N TYR A 811 -9.88 10.56 12.23
CA TYR A 811 -8.65 10.28 11.48
C TYR A 811 -8.55 8.83 11.07
N GLU A 812 -7.91 8.61 9.93
CA GLU A 812 -7.29 7.31 9.65
C GLU A 812 -6.01 7.13 10.48
N ARG A 813 -5.82 5.94 11.04
CA ARG A 813 -4.75 5.63 12.00
C ARG A 813 -3.35 6.01 11.50
N ILE A 814 -2.98 5.54 10.31
CA ILE A 814 -1.62 5.74 9.76
C ILE A 814 -1.34 7.23 9.53
N HIS A 815 -2.31 7.97 8.99
CA HIS A 815 -2.11 9.39 8.71
C HIS A 815 -2.01 10.22 10.01
N ARG A 816 -2.80 9.89 11.03
CA ARG A 816 -2.70 10.51 12.36
C ARG A 816 -1.29 10.32 12.95
N SER A 817 -0.78 9.09 12.91
CA SER A 817 0.56 8.74 13.40
C SER A 817 1.66 9.48 12.62
N ASN A 818 1.53 9.53 11.29
CA ASN A 818 2.47 10.27 10.43
C ASN A 818 2.48 11.78 10.73
N LEU A 819 1.34 12.39 11.02
CA LEU A 819 1.28 13.81 11.43
C LEU A 819 2.13 14.05 12.68
N ILE A 820 1.97 13.20 13.71
CA ILE A 820 2.77 13.28 14.94
C ILE A 820 4.25 13.07 14.63
N GLY A 821 4.56 12.09 13.79
CA GLY A 821 5.92 11.77 13.33
C GLY A 821 6.60 12.96 12.64
N MET A 822 5.83 13.90 12.10
CA MET A 822 6.34 15.15 11.49
C MET A 822 6.16 16.39 12.38
N GLY A 823 5.78 16.22 13.65
CA GLY A 823 5.59 17.34 14.58
C GLY A 823 4.34 18.18 14.31
N VAL A 824 3.34 17.63 13.62
CA VAL A 824 2.04 18.26 13.42
C VAL A 824 1.05 17.72 14.45
N LEU A 825 0.36 18.59 15.17
CA LEU A 825 -0.57 18.23 16.25
C LEU A 825 -1.92 17.78 15.68
N PRO A 826 -2.32 16.49 15.82
CA PRO A 826 -3.65 16.06 15.44
C PRO A 826 -4.64 16.32 16.58
N LEU A 827 -5.71 17.02 16.28
CA LEU A 827 -6.79 17.37 17.19
C LEU A 827 -8.13 16.87 16.63
N GLN A 828 -9.04 16.50 17.50
CA GLN A 828 -10.38 16.05 17.12
C GLN A 828 -11.43 16.97 17.73
N TYR A 829 -12.45 17.32 16.93
CA TYR A 829 -13.60 18.07 17.43
C TYR A 829 -14.28 17.35 18.61
N PRO A 830 -14.97 18.07 19.51
CA PRO A 830 -15.82 17.44 20.50
C PRO A 830 -16.82 16.48 19.84
N GLU A 831 -17.24 15.46 20.58
CA GLU A 831 -18.17 14.46 20.06
C GLU A 831 -19.46 15.08 19.52
N GLY A 832 -19.78 14.76 18.27
CA GLY A 832 -20.94 15.29 17.55
C GLY A 832 -20.77 16.71 16.99
N GLU A 833 -19.62 17.33 17.18
CA GLU A 833 -19.32 18.66 16.63
C GLU A 833 -18.46 18.58 15.38
N SER A 834 -18.59 19.56 14.52
CA SER A 834 -17.83 19.75 13.27
C SER A 834 -17.49 21.23 13.06
N ALA A 835 -16.72 21.55 12.04
CA ALA A 835 -16.48 22.94 11.67
C ALA A 835 -17.79 23.67 11.35
N GLU A 836 -18.76 22.98 10.71
CA GLU A 836 -20.06 23.53 10.39
C GLU A 836 -20.92 23.78 11.63
N SER A 837 -21.02 22.79 12.54
CA SER A 837 -21.85 22.93 13.74
C SER A 837 -21.34 24.02 14.69
N LEU A 838 -20.02 24.22 14.74
CA LEU A 838 -19.38 25.28 15.50
C LEU A 838 -19.41 26.65 14.77
N GLY A 839 -19.92 26.70 13.54
CA GLY A 839 -20.03 27.90 12.73
C GLY A 839 -18.67 28.46 12.27
N LEU A 840 -17.64 27.63 12.19
CA LEU A 840 -16.32 28.02 11.72
C LEU A 840 -16.33 28.24 10.21
N THR A 841 -15.95 29.45 9.79
CA THR A 841 -15.89 29.83 8.37
C THR A 841 -14.55 29.44 7.73
N GLY A 842 -13.49 29.37 8.55
CA GLY A 842 -12.09 29.22 8.14
C GLY A 842 -11.36 30.55 7.94
N GLU A 843 -12.02 31.68 8.21
CA GLU A 843 -11.41 33.02 8.16
C GLU A 843 -10.91 33.49 9.53
N GLU A 844 -11.23 32.72 10.58
CA GLU A 844 -10.84 33.00 11.96
C GLU A 844 -9.31 32.81 12.14
N THR A 845 -8.81 33.45 13.19
CA THR A 845 -7.48 33.20 13.73
C THR A 845 -7.61 32.24 14.89
N PHE A 846 -6.83 31.15 14.85
CA PHE A 846 -6.89 30.04 15.80
C PHE A 846 -5.75 30.13 16.80
N SER A 847 -6.07 29.93 18.09
CA SER A 847 -5.09 29.75 19.16
C SER A 847 -5.40 28.48 19.95
N PHE A 848 -4.35 27.76 20.33
CA PHE A 848 -4.43 26.47 21.01
C PHE A 848 -3.68 26.58 22.33
N THR A 849 -4.39 26.50 23.44
CA THR A 849 -3.84 26.63 24.79
C THR A 849 -3.86 25.30 25.51
N GLY A 850 -2.76 24.95 26.18
CA GLY A 850 -2.60 23.68 26.91
C GLY A 850 -1.70 22.68 26.19
N VAL A 851 -1.19 22.99 25.01
CA VAL A 851 -0.22 22.14 24.28
C VAL A 851 1.10 22.05 25.06
N ALA A 852 1.51 23.14 25.67
CA ALA A 852 2.74 23.24 26.48
C ALA A 852 2.78 22.28 27.69
N GLU A 853 1.64 21.71 28.13
CA GLU A 853 1.57 20.69 29.20
C GLU A 853 2.34 19.42 28.86
N LEU A 854 2.58 19.15 27.57
CA LEU A 854 3.42 18.05 27.10
C LEU A 854 4.84 18.11 27.70
N ASN A 855 5.36 19.27 28.03
CA ASN A 855 6.67 19.43 28.67
C ASN A 855 6.73 18.83 30.09
N ASP A 856 5.60 18.74 30.76
CA ASP A 856 5.48 18.20 32.13
C ASP A 856 5.42 16.65 32.16
N GLY A 857 5.61 16.01 31.00
CA GLY A 857 5.50 14.55 30.86
C GLY A 857 4.06 14.02 30.87
N ARG A 858 3.08 14.90 30.71
CA ARG A 858 1.66 14.54 30.64
C ARG A 858 1.14 14.76 29.23
N ILE A 859 0.30 13.85 28.77
CA ILE A 859 -0.45 14.05 27.53
C ILE A 859 -1.79 14.71 27.92
N PRO A 860 -2.04 15.98 27.55
CA PRO A 860 -3.33 16.61 27.81
C PRO A 860 -4.43 15.86 27.05
N ARG A 861 -5.55 15.60 27.67
CA ARG A 861 -6.69 14.95 26.99
C ARG A 861 -7.33 15.87 25.96
N THR A 862 -7.38 17.17 26.31
CA THR A 862 -7.93 18.22 25.44
C THR A 862 -7.04 19.44 25.51
N VAL A 863 -7.10 20.25 24.46
CA VAL A 863 -6.56 21.61 24.41
C VAL A 863 -7.69 22.59 24.13
N LYS A 864 -7.61 23.78 24.72
CA LYS A 864 -8.59 24.81 24.47
C LYS A 864 -8.29 25.50 23.14
N VAL A 865 -9.25 25.46 22.23
CA VAL A 865 -9.21 26.15 20.94
C VAL A 865 -10.03 27.43 21.03
N THR A 866 -9.41 28.54 20.62
CA THR A 866 -10.08 29.81 20.47
C THR A 866 -10.01 30.24 19.01
N ALA A 867 -11.15 30.27 18.32
CA ALA A 867 -11.28 30.74 16.94
C ALA A 867 -11.84 32.16 16.96
N ALA A 868 -11.00 33.16 16.67
CA ALA A 868 -11.33 34.56 16.73
C ALA A 868 -11.57 35.11 15.32
N PRO A 869 -12.81 35.51 14.95
CA PRO A 869 -13.07 36.20 13.70
C PRO A 869 -12.53 37.65 13.76
N ALA A 870 -12.33 38.26 12.60
CA ALA A 870 -11.88 39.65 12.54
C ALA A 870 -12.88 40.61 13.21
N ASP A 871 -14.17 40.33 13.06
CA ASP A 871 -15.29 41.04 13.66
C ASP A 871 -16.27 40.04 14.28
N GLY A 872 -16.51 40.13 15.57
CA GLY A 872 -17.50 39.29 16.25
C GLY A 872 -17.03 38.61 17.52
N THR A 873 -17.80 37.64 17.98
CA THR A 873 -17.50 36.86 19.18
C THR A 873 -16.68 35.63 18.83
N SER A 874 -15.60 35.41 19.55
CA SER A 874 -14.77 34.18 19.39
C SER A 874 -15.56 32.92 19.73
N VAL A 875 -15.32 31.86 18.98
CA VAL A 875 -15.80 30.50 19.26
C VAL A 875 -14.74 29.79 20.08
N GLU A 876 -15.14 29.23 21.21
CA GLU A 876 -14.24 28.46 22.08
C GLU A 876 -14.78 27.03 22.25
N PHE A 877 -13.88 26.06 22.14
CA PHE A 877 -14.20 24.63 22.38
C PHE A 877 -12.95 23.88 22.84
N ASP A 878 -13.16 22.71 23.44
CA ASP A 878 -12.10 21.81 23.89
C ASP A 878 -11.88 20.73 22.84
N ALA A 879 -10.80 20.81 22.07
CA ALA A 879 -10.44 19.79 21.09
C ALA A 879 -9.70 18.62 21.77
N LYS A 880 -10.08 17.38 21.44
CA LYS A 880 -9.41 16.19 21.93
C LYS A 880 -8.02 16.07 21.29
N VAL A 881 -7.00 15.89 22.10
CA VAL A 881 -5.64 15.61 21.62
C VAL A 881 -5.55 14.16 21.17
N ARG A 882 -5.03 13.94 19.97
CA ARG A 882 -4.88 12.62 19.36
C ARG A 882 -3.43 12.14 19.34
N ILE A 883 -2.68 12.50 20.36
CA ILE A 883 -1.44 11.83 20.77
C ILE A 883 -1.88 10.71 21.71
N ASP A 884 -1.95 9.49 21.21
CA ASP A 884 -2.64 8.40 21.89
C ASP A 884 -1.67 7.58 22.77
N THR A 885 -0.35 7.77 22.63
CA THR A 885 0.67 7.00 23.35
C THR A 885 1.81 7.86 23.90
N PRO A 886 2.50 7.43 24.99
CA PRO A 886 3.70 8.09 25.52
C PRO A 886 4.84 8.19 24.48
N GLY A 887 5.03 7.17 23.64
CA GLY A 887 6.00 7.18 22.55
C GLY A 887 5.74 8.30 21.55
N GLU A 888 4.49 8.44 21.10
CA GLU A 888 4.06 9.52 20.21
C GLU A 888 4.30 10.91 20.85
N ALA A 889 4.07 11.04 22.16
CA ALA A 889 4.35 12.28 22.87
C ALA A 889 5.85 12.62 22.88
N ASN A 890 6.73 11.61 22.96
CA ASN A 890 8.16 11.80 22.84
C ASN A 890 8.55 12.26 21.43
N TYR A 891 7.93 11.69 20.38
CA TYR A 891 8.16 12.12 19.01
C TYR A 891 7.77 13.58 18.83
N TYR A 892 6.57 13.94 19.25
CA TYR A 892 6.08 15.34 19.15
C TYR A 892 6.97 16.33 19.89
N ARG A 893 7.40 16.02 21.15
CA ARG A 893 8.32 16.86 21.93
C ARG A 893 9.66 17.08 21.25
N ASN A 894 10.10 16.12 20.45
CA ASN A 894 11.36 16.21 19.71
C ASN A 894 11.25 16.93 18.38
N GLY A 895 10.04 17.34 17.96
CA GLY A 895 9.77 17.92 16.67
C GLY A 895 9.56 16.90 15.56
N GLY A 896 9.48 15.63 15.91
CA GLY A 896 9.24 14.49 15.02
C GLY A 896 10.02 13.25 15.40
N ILE A 897 9.64 12.11 14.81
CA ILE A 897 10.26 10.81 15.12
C ILE A 897 11.71 10.74 14.64
N MET A 898 12.01 11.30 13.46
CA MET A 898 13.37 11.30 12.93
C MET A 898 14.33 12.09 13.81
N GLN A 899 13.92 13.25 14.30
CA GLN A 899 14.69 14.07 15.23
C GLN A 899 14.91 13.35 16.57
N TYR A 900 13.86 12.67 17.06
CA TYR A 900 13.97 11.84 18.26
C TYR A 900 14.98 10.73 18.10
N VAL A 901 14.90 9.95 17.02
CA VAL A 901 15.80 8.83 16.73
C VAL A 901 17.23 9.32 16.53
N LEU A 902 17.44 10.42 15.78
CA LEU A 902 18.77 10.99 15.55
C LEU A 902 19.45 11.40 16.86
N ARG A 903 18.72 12.07 17.77
CA ARG A 903 19.25 12.44 19.11
C ARG A 903 19.54 11.22 19.96
N SER A 904 18.70 10.19 19.90
CA SER A 904 18.92 8.93 20.65
C SER A 904 20.16 8.21 20.17
N LEU A 905 20.34 8.03 18.86
CA LEU A 905 21.52 7.36 18.28
C LEU A 905 22.82 8.15 18.48
N ARG A 906 22.72 9.48 18.56
CA ARG A 906 23.90 10.31 18.85
C ARG A 906 24.38 10.12 20.31
N LYS A 907 23.43 9.96 21.25
CA LYS A 907 23.75 9.74 22.68
C LYS A 907 24.24 8.32 22.96
N ALA A 908 23.82 7.32 22.22
CA ALA A 908 24.26 5.93 22.27
C ALA A 908 25.69 5.78 21.68
#